data_ae1842e2104f25efdd865c718cf3e227
#
_entry.id   ae1842e2104f25efdd865c718cf3e227
#
_cell.length_a   1.000
_cell.length_b   1.000
_cell.length_c   1.000
_cell.angle_alpha   90.00
_cell.angle_beta   90.00
_cell.angle_gamma   90.00
#
_symmetry.space_group_name_H-M   'P 1'
#
loop_
_entity.id
_entity.type
_entity.pdbx_description
1 polymer ?
#
loop_
_entity_poly.entity_id
_entity_poly.type
_entity_poly.pdbx_seq_one_letter_code
_entity_poly.pdbx_strand_id
1 'polypeptide(L)'
;MPTDDTVEAQREEEETQPEEVAAGPSEATTGDASPTAYPSIWKEEQYEQFQQKNEWMYAHNGRLGCTPCHDVKDLGVMASRGVNIAIQWADGKIIPAGQSRDVQLSSLRKKISEHKNSAAHNEAVKILQTANTDILLNMNASSQESVFESTAKVFMTAYYVAKNNKPFTDFESLIDLQQANSADLGRVLHSKTVCVDIIEHVSSQMKKELLKKIIETKSKITVLADESTLIVFLKASVDGDMEPIAFPLDLVELDSMSAAHIKEQIMGCLLKNGFTVELLREILIGFCSDGASVMLGVKSGVGKLLQDDFPGIILWHCLNHRLELAVDQALDVTGGTKDFQAFMGSLYSLYSQSPKNMRQLSECAHNLDIALRRIGKVFSVRWVASSWRAVSAVWQSYPALAQHFREASEDDTRDSRERAKFKGLLSKLYSINFLKSLALMADVLTELKNLSEILQNRKTTLPKAHDIMTTYVKRIESFNRYPGQHAVDASQAEEVMEFKGEELRVGRSPIIDSAQFIRAVADNMKERLFTTTANRAQASVAANRKEAYNSLINQMAVLNPDNWDHDNPRFGDNEVRALCDVLHVNQQEAHLGFTEYKASGGRNIPNKMKKLLMAVDTLSPSNADCERGFSTMNNIITEYRSKLTTKNAANLLFISSVGPPCRQWDPLPYVKTWLGKGRRAAHSTSCMARRYTEEESYFSPLWKMLTC
;
A
#
# COMPACT_ATOMS: atom_id res chain seq x y z
N MET A 1 39.87 8.64 38.93
CA MET A 1 40.25 7.99 40.20
C MET A 1 39.26 8.35 41.26
N PRO A 2 38.95 7.45 42.14
CA PRO A 2 38.51 6.06 41.98
C PRO A 2 37.14 5.87 42.66
N THR A 3 36.49 4.84 42.56
CA THR A 3 36.38 3.43 42.96
C THR A 3 34.95 3.18 43.36
N ASP A 4 34.39 2.16 42.83
CA ASP A 4 34.04 0.84 43.38
C ASP A 4 32.87 0.89 44.40
N ASP A 5 31.90 0.04 44.31
CA ASP A 5 31.86 -1.42 44.36
C ASP A 5 30.46 -1.98 44.05
N THR A 6 30.45 -2.96 43.20
CA THR A 6 29.74 -4.23 43.09
C THR A 6 28.90 -4.69 44.29
N VAL A 7 27.71 -5.28 44.02
CA VAL A 7 27.31 -6.60 44.54
C VAL A 7 26.38 -7.32 43.55
N GLU A 8 26.85 -8.43 43.01
CA GLU A 8 26.12 -9.50 42.36
C GLU A 8 25.24 -10.25 43.39
N ALA A 9 24.06 -10.62 42.95
CA ALA A 9 23.30 -11.72 43.57
C ALA A 9 22.80 -12.64 42.45
N GLN A 10 23.55 -13.71 42.25
CA GLN A 10 23.14 -14.89 41.51
C GLN A 10 21.98 -15.58 42.21
N ARG A 11 20.97 -15.99 41.48
CA ARG A 11 20.05 -17.07 41.83
C ARG A 11 20.06 -18.10 40.69
N GLU A 12 20.59 -19.24 41.03
CA GLU A 12 20.53 -20.49 40.28
C GLU A 12 19.07 -20.96 40.23
N GLU A 13 18.58 -21.28 39.02
CA GLU A 13 17.40 -22.13 38.86
C GLU A 13 17.86 -23.44 38.20
N GLU A 14 17.59 -24.52 38.91
CA GLU A 14 17.87 -25.91 38.55
C GLU A 14 17.06 -26.33 37.29
N GLU A 15 17.76 -26.81 36.30
CA GLU A 15 17.21 -27.63 35.21
C GLU A 15 16.91 -29.04 35.73
N THR A 16 15.65 -29.44 35.68
CA THR A 16 15.26 -30.84 35.73
C THR A 16 14.80 -31.30 34.34
N GLN A 17 15.61 -32.13 33.72
CA GLN A 17 15.26 -32.95 32.58
C GLN A 17 14.36 -34.12 33.01
N PRO A 18 13.38 -34.56 32.23
CA PRO A 18 12.83 -35.91 32.33
C PRO A 18 13.38 -36.83 31.25
N GLU A 19 13.61 -38.03 31.71
CA GLU A 19 14.22 -39.20 31.06
C GLU A 19 13.50 -39.66 29.76
N GLU A 20 14.33 -40.13 28.85
CA GLU A 20 13.96 -40.98 27.70
C GLU A 20 13.44 -42.34 28.16
N VAL A 21 12.28 -42.74 27.66
CA VAL A 21 11.91 -44.17 27.60
C VAL A 21 11.65 -44.55 26.15
N ALA A 22 12.48 -45.45 25.66
CA ALA A 22 12.42 -46.02 24.33
C ALA A 22 11.29 -47.10 24.25
N ALA A 23 10.54 -47.09 23.16
CA ALA A 23 9.87 -48.29 22.63
C ALA A 23 9.64 -48.16 21.11
N GLY A 24 10.06 -49.15 20.40
CA GLY A 24 10.12 -49.23 18.93
C GLY A 24 8.76 -49.64 18.28
N PRO A 25 8.75 -50.13 17.03
CA PRO A 25 8.04 -49.46 15.96
C PRO A 25 6.75 -50.11 15.56
N SER A 26 5.79 -49.37 15.02
CA SER A 26 4.79 -49.92 14.11
C SER A 26 4.42 -48.90 13.04
N GLU A 27 4.65 -49.29 11.81
CA GLU A 27 4.24 -48.62 10.58
C GLU A 27 2.73 -48.39 10.56
N ALA A 28 2.30 -47.17 10.26
CA ALA A 28 1.01 -46.89 9.65
C ALA A 28 1.12 -45.64 8.81
N THR A 29 1.07 -45.82 7.52
CA THR A 29 0.87 -44.86 6.46
C THR A 29 -0.29 -43.94 6.78
N THR A 30 -0.02 -42.62 6.90
CA THR A 30 -1.07 -41.61 6.87
C THR A 30 -0.78 -40.66 5.72
N GLY A 31 -1.67 -40.70 4.75
CA GLY A 31 -1.71 -39.74 3.65
C GLY A 31 -1.90 -38.32 4.15
N ASP A 32 -1.24 -37.42 3.47
CA ASP A 32 -1.28 -35.97 3.60
C ASP A 32 -2.70 -35.45 3.33
N ALA A 33 -3.46 -35.15 4.38
CA ALA A 33 -4.76 -34.51 4.27
C ALA A 33 -4.56 -33.02 4.52
N SER A 34 -4.80 -32.19 3.51
CA SER A 34 -4.93 -30.74 3.62
C SER A 34 -5.84 -30.36 4.80
N PRO A 35 -5.56 -29.28 5.53
CA PRO A 35 -6.33 -28.87 6.71
C PRO A 35 -7.79 -28.58 6.30
N THR A 36 -8.71 -29.42 6.78
CA THR A 36 -10.15 -29.27 6.55
C THR A 36 -10.67 -28.03 7.29
N ALA A 37 -11.56 -27.26 6.67
CA ALA A 37 -12.19 -26.09 7.27
C ALA A 37 -12.93 -26.42 8.57
N TYR A 38 -13.46 -27.64 8.69
CA TYR A 38 -14.22 -28.15 9.84
C TYR A 38 -13.38 -29.12 10.70
N PRO A 39 -13.81 -29.42 11.96
CA PRO A 39 -13.08 -30.33 12.84
C PRO A 39 -12.84 -31.69 12.20
N SER A 40 -11.60 -32.16 12.20
CA SER A 40 -11.13 -33.38 11.54
C SER A 40 -11.83 -34.67 11.97
N ILE A 41 -12.58 -34.65 13.08
CA ILE A 41 -13.41 -35.76 13.55
C ILE A 41 -14.69 -35.94 12.74
N TRP A 42 -15.14 -34.95 11.99
CA TRP A 42 -16.30 -35.02 11.10
C TRP A 42 -15.86 -35.37 9.68
N LYS A 43 -16.78 -36.07 8.99
CA LYS A 43 -16.75 -36.18 7.53
C LYS A 43 -17.51 -34.98 6.95
N GLU A 44 -17.21 -34.61 5.70
CA GLU A 44 -17.83 -33.49 4.99
C GLU A 44 -19.37 -33.56 5.03
N GLU A 45 -19.93 -34.68 4.67
CA GLU A 45 -21.39 -34.94 4.74
C GLU A 45 -21.99 -34.71 6.14
N GLN A 46 -21.23 -35.02 7.20
CA GLN A 46 -21.67 -34.78 8.57
C GLN A 46 -21.64 -33.29 8.92
N TYR A 47 -20.62 -32.58 8.47
CA TYR A 47 -20.54 -31.13 8.65
C TYR A 47 -21.69 -30.43 7.93
N GLU A 48 -21.94 -30.77 6.67
CA GLU A 48 -23.02 -30.19 5.87
C GLU A 48 -24.41 -30.44 6.52
N GLN A 49 -24.68 -31.64 7.00
CA GLN A 49 -25.93 -31.94 7.71
C GLN A 49 -26.08 -31.15 9.01
N PHE A 50 -24.98 -30.90 9.73
CA PHE A 50 -25.01 -30.07 10.95
C PHE A 50 -25.17 -28.60 10.61
N GLN A 51 -24.53 -28.10 9.54
CA GLN A 51 -24.67 -26.75 9.08
C GLN A 51 -26.06 -26.43 8.56
N GLN A 52 -26.67 -27.34 7.78
CA GLN A 52 -28.06 -27.18 7.32
C GLN A 52 -29.06 -27.08 8.49
N LYS A 53 -28.81 -27.83 9.58
CA LYS A 53 -29.66 -27.78 10.79
C LYS A 53 -29.36 -26.62 11.68
N ASN A 54 -28.21 -25.97 11.51
CA ASN A 54 -27.71 -24.85 12.32
C ASN A 54 -27.03 -23.84 11.42
N GLU A 55 -27.80 -23.15 10.57
CA GLU A 55 -27.32 -22.13 9.60
C GLU A 55 -26.50 -21.01 10.22
N TRP A 56 -26.64 -20.81 11.53
CA TRP A 56 -25.87 -19.87 12.33
C TRP A 56 -24.42 -20.29 12.58
N MET A 57 -24.08 -21.57 12.31
CA MET A 57 -22.76 -22.14 12.61
C MET A 57 -21.82 -22.02 11.40
N TYR A 58 -20.59 -21.57 11.63
CA TYR A 58 -19.52 -21.62 10.63
C TYR A 58 -18.34 -22.45 11.14
N ALA A 59 -17.51 -22.92 10.22
CA ALA A 59 -16.26 -23.60 10.52
C ALA A 59 -15.08 -22.88 9.86
N HIS A 60 -13.98 -22.80 10.58
CA HIS A 60 -12.74 -22.24 10.08
C HIS A 60 -11.55 -22.87 10.80
N ASN A 61 -10.54 -23.36 10.04
CA ASN A 61 -9.33 -23.98 10.58
C ASN A 61 -9.61 -25.09 11.63
N GLY A 62 -10.52 -26.00 11.31
CA GLY A 62 -10.87 -27.11 12.20
C GLY A 62 -11.65 -26.74 13.47
N ARG A 63 -12.16 -25.52 13.57
CA ARG A 63 -12.89 -24.98 14.73
C ARG A 63 -14.27 -24.50 14.31
N LEU A 64 -15.20 -24.41 15.28
CA LEU A 64 -16.56 -23.91 15.03
C LEU A 64 -16.78 -22.56 15.69
N GLY A 65 -17.59 -21.75 15.02
CA GLY A 65 -18.04 -20.44 15.51
C GLY A 65 -19.54 -20.24 15.26
N CYS A 66 -20.05 -19.11 15.73
CA CYS A 66 -21.43 -18.69 15.61
C CYS A 66 -21.52 -17.30 14.99
N THR A 67 -22.10 -17.19 13.80
CA THR A 67 -22.26 -15.90 13.08
C THR A 67 -23.08 -14.87 13.88
N PRO A 68 -24.26 -15.19 14.44
CA PRO A 68 -24.99 -14.23 15.26
C PRO A 68 -24.21 -13.72 16.47
N CYS A 69 -23.52 -14.61 17.19
CA CYS A 69 -22.73 -14.20 18.36
C CYS A 69 -21.47 -13.43 18.00
N HIS A 70 -20.92 -13.66 16.81
CA HIS A 70 -19.80 -12.88 16.26
C HIS A 70 -20.24 -11.48 15.85
N ASP A 71 -21.40 -11.36 15.20
CA ASP A 71 -21.87 -10.10 14.63
C ASP A 71 -22.49 -9.18 15.68
N VAL A 72 -23.14 -9.72 16.71
CA VAL A 72 -23.75 -8.97 17.81
C VAL A 72 -22.76 -8.86 18.96
N LYS A 73 -22.23 -7.65 19.19
CA LYS A 73 -21.24 -7.39 20.27
C LYS A 73 -21.85 -6.92 21.59
N ASP A 74 -23.12 -6.50 21.60
CA ASP A 74 -23.84 -6.05 22.79
C ASP A 74 -25.28 -6.58 22.78
N LEU A 75 -25.66 -7.28 23.85
CA LEU A 75 -27.00 -7.84 24.03
C LEU A 75 -28.00 -6.83 24.67
N GLY A 76 -27.63 -5.55 24.75
CA GLY A 76 -28.49 -4.51 25.26
C GLY A 76 -28.97 -4.75 26.70
N VAL A 77 -30.28 -4.75 26.90
CA VAL A 77 -30.91 -4.97 28.22
C VAL A 77 -30.56 -6.34 28.82
N MET A 78 -30.28 -7.35 27.99
CA MET A 78 -29.92 -8.68 28.50
C MET A 78 -28.50 -8.71 29.08
N ALA A 79 -27.59 -7.87 28.56
CA ALA A 79 -26.24 -7.72 29.12
C ALA A 79 -26.29 -7.14 30.55
N SER A 80 -27.19 -6.19 30.82
CA SER A 80 -27.39 -5.63 32.17
C SER A 80 -28.00 -6.63 33.17
N ARG A 81 -28.58 -7.71 32.66
CA ARG A 81 -29.12 -8.84 33.45
C ARG A 81 -28.11 -9.98 33.60
N GLY A 82 -26.86 -9.79 33.24
CA GLY A 82 -25.79 -10.78 33.39
C GLY A 82 -25.71 -11.80 32.26
N VAL A 83 -26.46 -11.66 31.18
CA VAL A 83 -26.36 -12.52 29.98
C VAL A 83 -25.25 -12.01 29.09
N ASN A 84 -24.17 -12.80 28.92
CA ASN A 84 -23.01 -12.42 28.13
C ASN A 84 -22.85 -13.34 26.93
N ILE A 85 -22.37 -12.79 25.81
CA ILE A 85 -22.01 -13.57 24.62
C ILE A 85 -20.88 -14.53 24.98
N ALA A 86 -21.02 -15.78 24.56
CA ALA A 86 -19.98 -16.79 24.70
C ALA A 86 -18.82 -16.48 23.74
N ILE A 87 -17.76 -15.86 24.25
CA ILE A 87 -16.58 -15.41 23.50
C ILE A 87 -15.99 -16.52 22.64
N GLN A 88 -15.93 -17.74 23.14
CA GLN A 88 -15.40 -18.90 22.38
C GLN A 88 -16.21 -19.18 21.10
N TRP A 89 -17.52 -18.99 21.12
CA TRP A 89 -18.39 -19.14 19.97
C TRP A 89 -18.30 -17.94 19.03
N ALA A 90 -18.24 -16.76 19.59
CA ALA A 90 -18.10 -15.54 18.81
C ALA A 90 -16.74 -15.47 18.06
N ASP A 91 -15.67 -15.94 18.69
CA ASP A 91 -14.32 -15.94 18.11
C ASP A 91 -14.01 -17.19 17.25
N GLY A 92 -14.94 -18.10 17.07
CA GLY A 92 -14.70 -19.33 16.31
C GLY A 92 -13.66 -20.26 16.95
N LYS A 93 -13.63 -20.35 18.29
CA LYS A 93 -12.62 -21.11 19.04
C LYS A 93 -13.13 -22.46 19.57
N ILE A 94 -14.29 -22.94 19.12
CA ILE A 94 -14.88 -24.21 19.61
C ILE A 94 -14.18 -25.40 18.97
N ILE A 95 -13.62 -26.25 19.83
CA ILE A 95 -12.96 -27.51 19.45
C ILE A 95 -13.62 -28.70 20.14
N PRO A 96 -13.55 -29.92 19.55
CA PRO A 96 -13.98 -31.15 20.23
C PRO A 96 -13.12 -31.40 21.48
N ALA A 97 -13.70 -31.99 22.49
CA ALA A 97 -13.01 -32.40 23.72
C ALA A 97 -13.26 -33.87 24.04
N GLY A 98 -12.19 -34.57 24.43
CA GLY A 98 -12.24 -36.00 24.80
C GLY A 98 -11.09 -36.80 24.22
N GLN A 99 -10.83 -37.99 24.78
CA GLN A 99 -9.72 -38.85 24.38
C GLN A 99 -10.06 -39.83 23.25
N SER A 100 -11.35 -40.06 22.98
CA SER A 100 -11.79 -40.91 21.87
C SER A 100 -12.68 -40.14 20.90
N ARG A 101 -12.76 -40.62 19.65
CA ARG A 101 -13.58 -39.99 18.59
C ARG A 101 -15.05 -39.87 19.00
N ASP A 102 -15.61 -40.89 19.62
CA ASP A 102 -17.03 -40.89 20.04
C ASP A 102 -17.29 -39.88 21.16
N VAL A 103 -16.37 -39.76 22.11
CA VAL A 103 -16.44 -38.75 23.16
C VAL A 103 -16.31 -37.34 22.58
N GLN A 104 -15.43 -37.15 21.61
CA GLN A 104 -15.25 -35.87 20.90
C GLN A 104 -16.50 -35.47 20.11
N LEU A 105 -17.11 -36.41 19.39
CA LEU A 105 -18.38 -36.20 18.67
C LEU A 105 -19.53 -35.86 19.63
N SER A 106 -19.65 -36.59 20.75
CA SER A 106 -20.63 -36.30 21.79
C SER A 106 -20.42 -34.91 22.41
N SER A 107 -19.18 -34.59 22.68
CA SER A 107 -18.79 -33.26 23.21
C SER A 107 -19.19 -32.11 22.26
N LEU A 108 -18.93 -32.24 20.95
CA LEU A 108 -19.33 -31.22 19.99
C LEU A 108 -20.85 -31.08 19.87
N ARG A 109 -21.58 -32.23 19.79
CA ARG A 109 -23.05 -32.24 19.74
C ARG A 109 -23.63 -31.51 20.95
N LYS A 110 -23.09 -31.80 22.13
CA LYS A 110 -23.50 -31.16 23.38
C LYS A 110 -23.23 -29.65 23.34
N LYS A 111 -22.03 -29.21 22.97
CA LYS A 111 -21.66 -27.78 22.86
C LYS A 111 -22.56 -27.04 21.85
N ILE A 112 -22.87 -27.65 20.69
CA ILE A 112 -23.76 -27.05 19.69
C ILE A 112 -25.17 -26.90 20.26
N SER A 113 -25.70 -27.95 20.91
CA SER A 113 -27.05 -27.93 21.51
C SER A 113 -27.17 -26.93 22.65
N GLU A 114 -26.18 -26.88 23.54
CA GLU A 114 -26.14 -25.92 24.66
C GLU A 114 -26.05 -24.48 24.16
N HIS A 115 -25.22 -24.22 23.15
CA HIS A 115 -25.09 -22.89 22.58
C HIS A 115 -26.37 -22.45 21.87
N LYS A 116 -26.96 -23.31 21.04
CA LYS A 116 -28.22 -23.06 20.34
C LYS A 116 -29.34 -22.64 21.29
N ASN A 117 -29.38 -23.27 22.48
CA ASN A 117 -30.42 -23.02 23.49
C ASN A 117 -30.04 -21.93 24.50
N SER A 118 -28.84 -21.33 24.38
CA SER A 118 -28.41 -20.31 25.33
C SER A 118 -29.20 -19.03 25.15
N ALA A 119 -29.49 -18.34 26.27
CA ALA A 119 -30.16 -17.04 26.25
C ALA A 119 -29.38 -15.98 25.44
N ALA A 120 -28.05 -16.03 25.47
CA ALA A 120 -27.19 -15.12 24.71
C ALA A 120 -27.31 -15.33 23.20
N HIS A 121 -27.28 -16.59 22.74
CA HIS A 121 -27.45 -16.92 21.32
C HIS A 121 -28.83 -16.53 20.80
N ASN A 122 -29.88 -16.89 21.55
CA ASN A 122 -31.25 -16.57 21.16
C ASN A 122 -31.49 -15.05 21.09
N GLU A 123 -30.94 -14.28 22.02
CA GLU A 123 -31.03 -12.83 21.97
C GLU A 123 -30.22 -12.24 20.81
N ALA A 124 -29.03 -12.76 20.52
CA ALA A 124 -28.25 -12.35 19.36
C ALA A 124 -29.00 -12.61 18.04
N VAL A 125 -29.61 -13.79 17.89
CA VAL A 125 -30.46 -14.12 16.72
C VAL A 125 -31.65 -13.19 16.63
N LYS A 126 -32.31 -12.90 17.75
CA LYS A 126 -33.46 -11.99 17.81
C LYS A 126 -33.05 -10.56 17.42
N ILE A 127 -31.93 -10.05 17.92
CA ILE A 127 -31.40 -8.75 17.55
C ILE A 127 -31.17 -8.66 16.03
N LEU A 128 -30.58 -9.68 15.40
CA LEU A 128 -30.36 -9.70 13.96
C LEU A 128 -31.67 -9.85 13.16
N GLN A 129 -32.62 -10.68 13.62
CA GLN A 129 -33.94 -10.82 13.00
C GLN A 129 -34.73 -9.52 13.10
N THR A 130 -34.61 -8.83 14.25
CA THR A 130 -35.28 -7.56 14.52
C THR A 130 -34.69 -6.41 13.68
N ALA A 131 -33.39 -6.49 13.38
CA ALA A 131 -32.72 -5.55 12.48
C ALA A 131 -33.13 -5.71 11.00
N ASN A 132 -33.57 -6.89 10.61
CA ASN A 132 -34.07 -7.19 9.25
C ASN A 132 -35.58 -6.92 9.09
N THR A 133 -36.32 -6.81 10.17
CA THR A 133 -37.75 -6.44 10.16
C THR A 133 -37.86 -4.97 10.56
N ASP A 134 -38.60 -4.17 9.79
CA ASP A 134 -38.87 -2.70 9.95
C ASP A 134 -39.38 -2.28 11.35
N ILE A 135 -38.63 -2.58 12.43
CA ILE A 135 -38.97 -2.10 13.80
C ILE A 135 -38.79 -0.58 13.93
N LEU A 136 -38.08 0.03 12.99
CA LEU A 136 -37.95 1.48 12.91
C LEU A 136 -39.26 2.20 12.62
N LEU A 137 -40.31 1.48 12.21
CA LEU A 137 -41.65 2.08 11.94
C LEU A 137 -42.52 2.26 13.19
N ASN A 138 -42.20 1.68 14.33
CA ASN A 138 -43.08 1.65 15.52
C ASN A 138 -42.65 2.52 16.70
N MET A 139 -41.55 3.27 16.61
CA MET A 139 -41.20 4.29 17.61
C MET A 139 -41.60 5.68 17.06
N ASN A 140 -42.08 6.59 17.92
CA ASN A 140 -42.49 7.96 17.56
C ASN A 140 -41.46 8.62 16.63
N ALA A 141 -41.83 8.95 15.41
CA ALA A 141 -40.97 9.44 14.32
C ALA A 141 -40.01 10.58 14.73
N SER A 142 -40.47 11.53 15.53
CA SER A 142 -39.67 12.69 15.96
C SER A 142 -38.57 12.33 16.97
N SER A 143 -38.80 11.35 17.85
CA SER A 143 -37.82 10.90 18.85
C SER A 143 -36.71 10.04 18.22
N GLN A 144 -37.05 9.29 17.18
CA GLN A 144 -36.08 8.50 16.42
C GLN A 144 -35.15 9.38 15.57
N GLU A 145 -35.70 10.40 14.92
CA GLU A 145 -34.96 11.32 14.07
C GLU A 145 -33.84 12.01 14.84
N SER A 146 -34.12 12.49 16.05
CA SER A 146 -33.12 13.10 16.96
C SER A 146 -32.04 12.13 17.38
N VAL A 147 -32.35 10.85 17.67
CA VAL A 147 -31.37 9.81 18.03
C VAL A 147 -30.44 9.48 16.86
N PHE A 148 -31.01 9.40 15.67
CA PHE A 148 -30.21 9.16 14.45
C PHE A 148 -29.32 10.35 14.14
N GLU A 149 -29.84 11.57 14.20
CA GLU A 149 -29.04 12.77 13.93
C GLU A 149 -27.87 12.95 14.88
N SER A 150 -28.08 12.82 16.18
CA SER A 150 -27.01 12.95 17.16
C SER A 150 -25.96 11.87 16.99
N THR A 151 -26.38 10.61 16.74
CA THR A 151 -25.47 9.51 16.44
C THR A 151 -24.73 9.75 15.13
N ALA A 152 -25.39 10.28 14.09
CA ALA A 152 -24.78 10.62 12.80
C ALA A 152 -23.71 11.72 12.95
N LYS A 153 -23.92 12.71 13.81
CA LYS A 153 -22.91 13.75 14.10
C LYS A 153 -21.68 13.17 14.78
N VAL A 154 -21.88 12.22 15.71
CA VAL A 154 -20.77 11.47 16.34
C VAL A 154 -19.99 10.66 15.29
N PHE A 155 -20.69 9.95 14.39
CA PHE A 155 -20.08 9.21 13.29
C PHE A 155 -19.32 10.12 12.33
N MET A 156 -19.88 11.30 12.00
CA MET A 156 -19.20 12.30 11.17
C MET A 156 -17.89 12.76 11.81
N THR A 157 -17.87 12.94 13.13
CA THR A 157 -16.66 13.33 13.87
C THR A 157 -15.61 12.22 13.83
N ALA A 158 -16.00 10.95 14.05
CA ALA A 158 -15.11 9.81 13.93
C ALA A 158 -14.57 9.65 12.51
N TYR A 159 -15.43 9.83 11.51
CA TYR A 159 -15.03 9.80 10.10
C TYR A 159 -14.04 10.92 9.76
N TYR A 160 -14.25 12.14 10.26
CA TYR A 160 -13.32 13.25 10.10
C TYR A 160 -11.94 12.92 10.67
N VAL A 161 -11.88 12.31 11.86
CA VAL A 161 -10.64 11.84 12.48
C VAL A 161 -9.92 10.85 11.56
N ALA A 162 -10.64 9.85 11.03
CA ALA A 162 -10.07 8.85 10.14
C ALA A 162 -9.63 9.44 8.79
N LYS A 163 -10.50 10.24 8.15
CA LYS A 163 -10.25 10.81 6.81
C LYS A 163 -9.04 11.73 6.78
N ASN A 164 -8.80 12.46 7.87
CA ASN A 164 -7.69 13.41 7.99
C ASN A 164 -6.50 12.86 8.79
N ASN A 165 -6.47 11.55 9.05
CA ASN A 165 -5.40 10.88 9.78
C ASN A 165 -5.07 11.52 11.14
N LYS A 166 -6.11 12.04 11.85
CA LYS A 166 -5.95 12.64 13.16
C LYS A 166 -5.74 11.59 14.25
N PRO A 167 -5.09 11.92 15.38
CA PRO A 167 -5.05 11.05 16.54
C PRO A 167 -6.46 10.71 17.06
N PHE A 168 -6.66 9.49 17.54
CA PHE A 168 -7.94 9.11 18.16
C PHE A 168 -8.23 9.92 19.44
N THR A 169 -7.20 10.47 20.07
CA THR A 169 -7.34 11.39 21.22
C THR A 169 -8.02 12.70 20.85
N ASP A 170 -7.86 13.17 19.60
CA ASP A 170 -8.49 14.40 19.12
C ASP A 170 -10.01 14.25 19.03
N PHE A 171 -10.52 13.01 18.97
CA PHE A 171 -11.96 12.76 18.87
C PHE A 171 -12.72 13.33 20.06
N GLU A 172 -12.23 13.13 21.27
CA GLU A 172 -12.87 13.63 22.49
C GLU A 172 -12.93 15.15 22.49
N SER A 173 -11.80 15.82 22.17
CA SER A 173 -11.73 17.27 22.07
C SER A 173 -12.62 17.85 20.95
N LEU A 174 -12.76 17.13 19.84
CA LEU A 174 -13.66 17.52 18.74
C LEU A 174 -15.13 17.39 19.15
N ILE A 175 -15.50 16.37 19.92
CA ILE A 175 -16.83 16.22 20.48
C ILE A 175 -17.11 17.40 21.44
N ASP A 176 -16.18 17.69 22.37
CA ASP A 176 -16.32 18.78 23.33
C ASP A 176 -16.47 20.14 22.63
N LEU A 177 -15.67 20.39 21.57
CA LEU A 177 -15.75 21.60 20.76
C LEU A 177 -17.13 21.75 20.09
N GLN A 178 -17.69 20.67 19.53
CA GLN A 178 -18.99 20.72 18.88
C GLN A 178 -20.13 20.93 19.91
N GLN A 179 -20.01 20.32 21.09
CA GLN A 179 -20.96 20.56 22.19
C GLN A 179 -20.90 22.01 22.69
N ALA A 180 -19.70 22.59 22.80
CA ALA A 180 -19.52 24.01 23.11
C ALA A 180 -20.17 24.93 22.05
N ASN A 181 -20.19 24.48 20.79
CA ASN A 181 -20.92 25.17 19.70
C ASN A 181 -22.41 24.77 19.63
N SER A 182 -22.99 24.25 20.71
CA SER A 182 -24.41 23.89 20.84
C SER A 182 -24.88 22.77 19.89
N ALA A 183 -23.99 21.94 19.36
CA ALA A 183 -24.38 20.77 18.60
C ALA A 183 -24.86 19.66 19.54
N ASP A 184 -26.03 19.09 19.31
CA ASP A 184 -26.50 17.90 20.02
C ASP A 184 -25.76 16.65 19.49
N LEU A 185 -24.93 16.06 20.35
CA LEU A 185 -24.17 14.84 20.08
C LEU A 185 -24.58 13.69 21.01
N GLY A 186 -25.67 13.85 21.76
CA GLY A 186 -26.13 12.89 22.75
C GLY A 186 -25.25 12.87 24.00
N ARG A 187 -25.34 11.78 24.77
CA ARG A 187 -24.71 11.63 26.10
C ARG A 187 -23.54 10.64 26.11
N VAL A 188 -23.47 9.77 25.13
CA VAL A 188 -22.51 8.65 25.08
C VAL A 188 -21.90 8.53 23.69
N LEU A 189 -20.98 7.60 23.51
CA LEU A 189 -20.17 7.38 22.31
C LEU A 189 -19.06 8.43 22.13
N HIS A 190 -18.62 9.09 23.18
CA HIS A 190 -17.68 10.21 23.14
C HIS A 190 -16.22 9.81 23.45
N SER A 191 -15.95 8.55 23.77
CA SER A 191 -14.58 8.11 24.12
C SER A 191 -13.75 7.74 22.90
N LYS A 192 -12.43 7.85 23.02
CA LYS A 192 -11.45 7.40 22.00
C LYS A 192 -11.64 5.93 21.59
N THR A 193 -12.03 5.06 22.53
CA THR A 193 -12.27 3.63 22.26
C THR A 193 -13.45 3.46 21.32
N VAL A 194 -14.53 4.20 21.56
CA VAL A 194 -15.72 4.19 20.69
C VAL A 194 -15.39 4.79 19.32
N CYS A 195 -14.53 5.80 19.25
CA CYS A 195 -14.05 6.35 17.98
C CYS A 195 -13.39 5.24 17.13
N VAL A 196 -12.52 4.42 17.74
CA VAL A 196 -11.87 3.28 17.06
C VAL A 196 -12.92 2.29 16.56
N ASP A 197 -13.90 1.94 17.40
CA ASP A 197 -14.99 1.02 17.05
C ASP A 197 -15.85 1.53 15.88
N ILE A 198 -16.17 2.83 15.88
CA ILE A 198 -16.94 3.46 14.80
C ILE A 198 -16.11 3.44 13.51
N ILE A 199 -14.83 3.79 13.57
CA ILE A 199 -13.92 3.79 12.41
C ILE A 199 -13.79 2.38 11.83
N GLU A 200 -13.63 1.37 12.67
CA GLU A 200 -13.61 -0.03 12.25
C GLU A 200 -14.93 -0.44 11.56
N HIS A 201 -16.05 -0.07 12.16
CA HIS A 201 -17.37 -0.35 11.59
C HIS A 201 -17.55 0.31 10.21
N VAL A 202 -17.23 1.59 10.10
CA VAL A 202 -17.35 2.35 8.84
C VAL A 202 -16.43 1.76 7.77
N SER A 203 -15.16 1.52 8.10
CA SER A 203 -14.19 0.91 7.18
C SER A 203 -14.67 -0.46 6.68
N SER A 204 -15.13 -1.32 7.61
CA SER A 204 -15.62 -2.65 7.29
C SER A 204 -16.86 -2.62 6.37
N GLN A 205 -17.84 -1.73 6.65
CA GLN A 205 -19.02 -1.61 5.81
C GLN A 205 -18.69 -1.08 4.41
N MET A 206 -17.89 -0.01 4.31
CA MET A 206 -17.43 0.51 3.02
C MET A 206 -16.71 -0.56 2.19
N LYS A 207 -15.79 -1.31 2.84
CA LYS A 207 -15.04 -2.38 2.19
C LYS A 207 -15.98 -3.47 1.71
N LYS A 208 -16.92 -3.91 2.54
CA LYS A 208 -17.91 -4.95 2.21
C LYS A 208 -18.76 -4.55 1.00
N GLU A 209 -19.26 -3.33 0.95
CA GLU A 209 -20.08 -2.83 -0.17
C GLU A 209 -19.29 -2.79 -1.48
N LEU A 210 -18.04 -2.31 -1.41
CA LEU A 210 -17.17 -2.21 -2.57
C LEU A 210 -16.81 -3.59 -3.11
N LEU A 211 -16.39 -4.53 -2.24
CA LEU A 211 -16.01 -5.88 -2.64
C LEU A 211 -17.21 -6.71 -3.11
N LYS A 212 -18.39 -6.50 -2.50
CA LYS A 212 -19.63 -7.14 -2.95
C LYS A 212 -19.89 -6.85 -4.43
N LYS A 213 -19.76 -5.61 -4.87
CA LYS A 213 -19.94 -5.23 -6.27
C LYS A 213 -18.94 -5.94 -7.20
N ILE A 214 -17.65 -6.01 -6.81
CA ILE A 214 -16.61 -6.72 -7.57
C ILE A 214 -16.95 -8.21 -7.71
N ILE A 215 -17.40 -8.84 -6.61
CA ILE A 215 -17.75 -10.25 -6.58
C ILE A 215 -18.99 -10.55 -7.44
N GLU A 216 -20.04 -9.72 -7.31
CA GLU A 216 -21.30 -9.88 -8.08
C GLU A 216 -21.11 -9.68 -9.58
N THR A 217 -20.27 -8.73 -9.98
CA THR A 217 -19.96 -8.48 -11.39
C THR A 217 -18.89 -9.40 -11.96
N LYS A 218 -18.24 -10.21 -11.10
CA LYS A 218 -17.07 -11.02 -11.45
C LYS A 218 -15.97 -10.21 -12.17
N SER A 219 -15.79 -8.97 -11.73
CA SER A 219 -14.80 -8.08 -12.31
C SER A 219 -13.39 -8.65 -12.14
N LYS A 220 -12.55 -8.53 -13.18
CA LYS A 220 -11.17 -8.99 -13.12
C LYS A 220 -10.40 -8.19 -12.07
N ILE A 221 -9.48 -8.86 -11.38
CA ILE A 221 -8.66 -8.24 -10.34
C ILE A 221 -7.16 -8.47 -10.58
N THR A 222 -6.38 -7.48 -10.21
CA THR A 222 -4.92 -7.59 -10.04
C THR A 222 -4.57 -7.29 -8.59
N VAL A 223 -3.79 -8.16 -7.97
CA VAL A 223 -3.22 -7.93 -6.64
C VAL A 223 -1.90 -7.18 -6.80
N LEU A 224 -1.76 -6.08 -6.05
CA LEU A 224 -0.49 -5.38 -5.90
C LEU A 224 -0.02 -5.57 -4.45
N ALA A 225 1.23 -5.94 -4.27
CA ALA A 225 1.79 -6.18 -2.95
C ALA A 225 3.22 -5.64 -2.83
N ASP A 226 3.58 -5.24 -1.61
CA ASP A 226 4.93 -4.81 -1.26
C ASP A 226 5.26 -5.36 0.13
N GLU A 227 6.53 -5.79 0.34
CA GLU A 227 6.90 -6.70 1.43
C GLU A 227 7.38 -6.02 2.73
N SER A 228 7.73 -4.75 2.75
CA SER A 228 8.37 -4.12 3.92
C SER A 228 7.49 -4.14 5.20
N THR A 229 6.22 -3.95 5.05
CA THR A 229 5.08 -4.39 5.86
C THR A 229 4.07 -4.80 4.81
N LEU A 230 3.57 -6.02 4.81
CA LEU A 230 2.77 -6.50 3.69
C LEU A 230 1.53 -5.62 3.51
N ILE A 231 1.61 -4.74 2.54
CA ILE A 231 0.48 -3.94 2.08
C ILE A 231 -0.12 -4.61 0.85
N VAL A 232 -1.41 -4.89 0.90
CA VAL A 232 -2.15 -5.54 -0.19
C VAL A 232 -3.13 -4.57 -0.79
N PHE A 233 -2.98 -4.27 -2.07
CA PHE A 233 -3.92 -3.50 -2.86
C PHE A 233 -4.63 -4.40 -3.87
N LEU A 234 -5.88 -4.08 -4.18
CA LEU A 234 -6.60 -4.62 -5.32
C LEU A 234 -6.78 -3.54 -6.37
N LYS A 235 -6.56 -3.89 -7.64
CA LYS A 235 -6.98 -3.09 -8.78
C LYS A 235 -8.12 -3.82 -9.49
N ALA A 236 -9.27 -3.17 -9.62
CA ALA A 236 -10.48 -3.74 -10.22
C ALA A 236 -11.43 -2.66 -10.71
N SER A 237 -12.32 -3.00 -11.65
CA SER A 237 -13.53 -2.26 -11.91
C SER A 237 -14.56 -2.62 -10.81
N VAL A 238 -15.10 -1.64 -10.11
CA VAL A 238 -15.94 -1.90 -8.93
C VAL A 238 -17.35 -2.37 -9.30
N ASP A 239 -17.91 -1.81 -10.36
CA ASP A 239 -19.29 -2.11 -10.81
C ASP A 239 -19.36 -2.76 -12.21
N GLY A 240 -18.22 -3.13 -12.76
CA GLY A 240 -18.10 -3.74 -14.07
C GLY A 240 -18.11 -2.75 -15.25
N ASP A 241 -18.41 -1.48 -15.02
CA ASP A 241 -18.48 -0.41 -16.03
C ASP A 241 -17.51 0.74 -15.80
N MET A 242 -16.99 0.89 -14.56
CA MET A 242 -15.99 1.90 -14.21
C MET A 242 -14.57 1.50 -14.59
N GLU A 243 -13.74 2.49 -14.93
CA GLU A 243 -12.30 2.29 -15.07
C GLU A 243 -11.72 1.60 -13.82
N PRO A 244 -10.85 0.60 -13.97
CA PRO A 244 -10.24 -0.11 -12.84
C PRO A 244 -9.46 0.83 -11.93
N ILE A 245 -9.75 0.79 -10.64
CA ILE A 245 -9.12 1.62 -9.61
C ILE A 245 -8.36 0.72 -8.63
N ALA A 246 -7.15 1.13 -8.22
CA ALA A 246 -6.41 0.48 -7.16
C ALA A 246 -6.78 1.08 -5.80
N PHE A 247 -7.07 0.20 -4.83
CA PHE A 247 -7.41 0.58 -3.46
C PHE A 247 -6.80 -0.40 -2.45
N PRO A 248 -6.49 0.05 -1.21
CA PRO A 248 -5.93 -0.83 -0.19
C PRO A 248 -6.97 -1.86 0.24
N LEU A 249 -6.58 -3.13 0.25
CA LEU A 249 -7.40 -4.22 0.79
C LEU A 249 -7.10 -4.44 2.27
N ASP A 250 -5.83 -4.65 2.61
CA ASP A 250 -5.41 -4.87 3.99
C ASP A 250 -3.93 -4.49 4.20
N LEU A 251 -3.55 -4.42 5.47
CA LEU A 251 -2.19 -4.25 5.94
C LEU A 251 -1.91 -5.39 6.93
N VAL A 252 -0.85 -6.14 6.71
CA VAL A 252 -0.55 -7.36 7.46
C VAL A 252 0.85 -7.29 8.05
N GLU A 253 0.97 -7.60 9.33
CA GLU A 253 2.26 -7.89 9.96
C GLU A 253 2.72 -9.28 9.55
N LEU A 254 3.98 -9.38 9.14
CA LEU A 254 4.57 -10.64 8.73
C LEU A 254 5.44 -11.20 9.86
N ASP A 255 5.08 -12.38 10.36
CA ASP A 255 5.91 -13.14 11.29
C ASP A 255 7.11 -13.79 10.59
N SER A 256 7.03 -13.97 9.27
CA SER A 256 8.06 -14.57 8.43
C SER A 256 8.09 -13.92 7.05
N MET A 257 9.29 -13.64 6.57
CA MET A 257 9.53 -13.12 5.21
C MET A 257 9.64 -14.23 4.16
N SER A 258 9.23 -15.46 4.45
CA SER A 258 9.22 -16.52 3.46
C SER A 258 8.11 -16.33 2.42
N ALA A 259 8.40 -16.67 1.16
CA ALA A 259 7.43 -16.53 0.07
C ALA A 259 6.12 -17.32 0.33
N ALA A 260 6.24 -18.51 0.94
CA ALA A 260 5.07 -19.31 1.29
C ALA A 260 4.17 -18.59 2.30
N HIS A 261 4.77 -18.00 3.35
CA HIS A 261 4.02 -17.25 4.36
C HIS A 261 3.38 -15.99 3.78
N ILE A 262 4.12 -15.21 2.97
CA ILE A 262 3.58 -14.02 2.31
C ILE A 262 2.39 -14.39 1.39
N LYS A 263 2.53 -15.46 0.59
CA LYS A 263 1.42 -15.97 -0.24
C LYS A 263 0.21 -16.34 0.62
N GLU A 264 0.42 -17.06 1.72
CA GLU A 264 -0.65 -17.44 2.66
C GLU A 264 -1.38 -16.21 3.21
N GLN A 265 -0.63 -15.16 3.59
CA GLN A 265 -1.21 -13.92 4.09
C GLN A 265 -2.01 -13.18 3.00
N ILE A 266 -1.51 -13.11 1.76
CA ILE A 266 -2.25 -12.52 0.63
C ILE A 266 -3.55 -13.29 0.40
N MET A 267 -3.49 -14.62 0.33
CA MET A 267 -4.67 -15.46 0.15
C MET A 267 -5.64 -15.32 1.33
N GLY A 268 -5.12 -15.28 2.57
CA GLY A 268 -5.91 -15.02 3.77
C GLY A 268 -6.66 -13.69 3.71
N CYS A 269 -6.02 -12.62 3.21
CA CYS A 269 -6.67 -11.33 3.00
C CYS A 269 -7.83 -11.43 1.99
N LEU A 270 -7.63 -12.13 0.89
CA LEU A 270 -8.67 -12.30 -0.13
C LEU A 270 -9.85 -13.11 0.40
N LEU A 271 -9.59 -14.28 1.00
CA LEU A 271 -10.62 -15.16 1.54
C LEU A 271 -11.42 -14.50 2.66
N LYS A 272 -10.77 -13.83 3.61
CA LYS A 272 -11.40 -13.07 4.70
C LYS A 272 -12.35 -11.99 4.19
N ASN A 273 -12.09 -11.46 3.01
CA ASN A 273 -12.88 -10.41 2.38
C ASN A 273 -13.96 -10.97 1.41
N GLY A 274 -14.23 -12.26 1.44
CA GLY A 274 -15.37 -12.91 0.77
C GLY A 274 -15.09 -13.46 -0.62
N PHE A 275 -13.83 -13.45 -1.10
CA PHE A 275 -13.46 -14.18 -2.31
C PHE A 275 -13.36 -15.66 -2.00
N THR A 276 -13.80 -16.52 -2.93
CA THR A 276 -13.54 -17.97 -2.87
C THR A 276 -12.41 -18.32 -3.83
N VAL A 277 -11.77 -19.47 -3.62
CA VAL A 277 -10.69 -19.94 -4.51
C VAL A 277 -11.20 -20.14 -5.94
N GLU A 278 -12.42 -20.68 -6.08
CA GLU A 278 -13.06 -20.89 -7.37
C GLU A 278 -13.28 -19.57 -8.10
N LEU A 279 -13.80 -18.56 -7.39
CA LEU A 279 -13.97 -17.22 -7.96
C LEU A 279 -12.62 -16.61 -8.34
N LEU A 280 -11.61 -16.75 -7.49
CA LEU A 280 -10.27 -16.22 -7.79
C LEU A 280 -9.66 -16.87 -9.03
N ARG A 281 -9.90 -18.17 -9.31
CA ARG A 281 -9.46 -18.80 -10.56
C ARG A 281 -10.08 -18.17 -11.80
N GLU A 282 -11.26 -17.60 -11.67
CA GLU A 282 -11.94 -16.91 -12.78
C GLU A 282 -11.49 -15.46 -12.93
N ILE A 283 -11.31 -14.73 -11.81
CA ILE A 283 -11.16 -13.27 -11.84
C ILE A 283 -9.75 -12.76 -11.57
N LEU A 284 -8.87 -13.52 -10.91
CA LEU A 284 -7.51 -13.09 -10.58
C LEU A 284 -6.59 -13.24 -11.80
N ILE A 285 -6.37 -12.12 -12.51
CA ILE A 285 -5.61 -12.12 -13.75
C ILE A 285 -4.18 -11.59 -13.61
N GLY A 286 -3.86 -10.89 -12.52
CA GLY A 286 -2.55 -10.27 -12.37
C GLY A 286 -2.04 -10.21 -10.93
N PHE A 287 -0.72 -10.26 -10.81
CA PHE A 287 0.02 -9.97 -9.59
C PHE A 287 1.19 -9.04 -9.91
N CYS A 288 1.26 -7.89 -9.24
CA CYS A 288 2.31 -6.89 -9.43
C CYS A 288 3.00 -6.59 -8.11
N SER A 289 4.35 -6.67 -8.09
CA SER A 289 5.17 -6.30 -6.95
C SER A 289 6.51 -5.70 -7.39
N ASP A 290 7.37 -5.38 -6.45
CA ASP A 290 8.78 -5.10 -6.71
C ASP A 290 9.52 -6.37 -7.19
N GLY A 291 10.77 -6.24 -7.58
CA GLY A 291 11.54 -7.37 -8.13
C GLY A 291 12.26 -8.21 -7.09
N ALA A 292 11.93 -8.09 -5.83
CA ALA A 292 12.55 -8.87 -4.77
C ALA A 292 12.43 -10.37 -5.04
N SER A 293 13.48 -11.14 -4.73
CA SER A 293 13.54 -12.57 -5.03
C SER A 293 12.46 -13.36 -4.27
N VAL A 294 12.06 -12.89 -3.09
CA VAL A 294 10.97 -13.47 -2.32
C VAL A 294 9.62 -13.25 -3.01
N MET A 295 9.42 -12.12 -3.69
CA MET A 295 8.17 -11.79 -4.37
C MET A 295 8.09 -12.42 -5.77
N LEU A 296 9.09 -12.21 -6.64
CA LEU A 296 9.05 -12.63 -8.05
C LEU A 296 10.18 -13.62 -8.43
N GLY A 297 10.80 -14.26 -7.44
CA GLY A 297 11.79 -15.32 -7.68
C GLY A 297 11.19 -16.48 -8.48
N VAL A 298 11.96 -16.94 -9.49
CA VAL A 298 11.49 -17.92 -10.50
C VAL A 298 11.16 -19.29 -9.92
N LYS A 299 11.90 -19.71 -8.89
CA LYS A 299 11.81 -21.07 -8.33
C LYS A 299 10.75 -21.17 -7.24
N SER A 300 10.69 -20.19 -6.35
CA SER A 300 9.91 -20.26 -5.11
C SER A 300 9.43 -18.90 -4.60
N GLY A 301 9.40 -17.86 -5.43
CA GLY A 301 8.82 -16.57 -5.06
C GLY A 301 7.31 -16.62 -4.94
N VAL A 302 6.72 -15.64 -4.26
CA VAL A 302 5.25 -15.49 -4.09
C VAL A 302 4.53 -15.60 -5.42
N GLY A 303 4.99 -14.90 -6.45
CA GLY A 303 4.41 -14.95 -7.79
C GLY A 303 4.41 -16.36 -8.38
N LYS A 304 5.52 -17.12 -8.22
CA LYS A 304 5.59 -18.51 -8.67
C LYS A 304 4.58 -19.39 -7.93
N LEU A 305 4.49 -19.25 -6.61
CA LEU A 305 3.54 -20.00 -5.79
C LEU A 305 2.07 -19.64 -6.11
N LEU A 306 1.80 -18.37 -6.44
CA LEU A 306 0.48 -17.97 -6.93
C LEU A 306 0.19 -18.53 -8.32
N GLN A 307 1.18 -18.60 -9.21
CA GLN A 307 1.03 -19.16 -10.54
C GLN A 307 0.77 -20.68 -10.53
N ASP A 308 1.27 -21.39 -9.52
CA ASP A 308 1.00 -22.80 -9.33
C ASP A 308 -0.48 -23.05 -8.94
N ASP A 309 -1.08 -22.15 -8.14
CA ASP A 309 -2.51 -22.21 -7.79
C ASP A 309 -3.43 -21.62 -8.87
N PHE A 310 -2.92 -20.62 -9.60
CA PHE A 310 -3.64 -19.85 -10.62
C PHE A 310 -2.80 -19.78 -11.92
N PRO A 311 -2.80 -20.84 -12.74
CA PRO A 311 -1.88 -20.96 -13.89
C PRO A 311 -1.97 -19.83 -14.92
N GLY A 312 -3.12 -19.15 -15.02
CA GLY A 312 -3.34 -18.03 -15.94
C GLY A 312 -2.87 -16.65 -15.43
N ILE A 313 -2.37 -16.56 -14.20
CA ILE A 313 -2.01 -15.26 -13.61
C ILE A 313 -0.80 -14.63 -14.30
N ILE A 314 -0.92 -13.35 -14.66
CA ILE A 314 0.17 -12.56 -15.22
C ILE A 314 1.00 -11.97 -14.09
N LEU A 315 2.26 -12.39 -14.00
CA LEU A 315 3.21 -11.85 -13.03
C LEU A 315 3.90 -10.62 -13.61
N TRP A 316 3.82 -9.50 -12.90
CA TRP A 316 4.38 -8.24 -13.37
C TRP A 316 5.32 -7.61 -12.34
N HIS A 317 6.53 -7.32 -12.78
CA HIS A 317 7.51 -6.58 -12.00
C HIS A 317 7.32 -5.07 -12.25
N CYS A 318 7.15 -4.28 -11.19
CA CYS A 318 6.97 -2.84 -11.22
C CYS A 318 7.97 -2.14 -12.16
N LEU A 319 7.45 -1.42 -13.16
CA LEU A 319 8.28 -0.74 -14.18
C LEU A 319 9.15 0.34 -13.55
N ASN A 320 8.67 1.07 -12.55
CA ASN A 320 9.49 2.06 -11.87
C ASN A 320 10.69 1.45 -11.16
N HIS A 321 10.49 0.33 -10.48
CA HIS A 321 11.59 -0.37 -9.83
C HIS A 321 12.60 -0.89 -10.86
N ARG A 322 12.12 -1.40 -12.00
CA ARG A 322 13.01 -1.80 -13.12
C ARG A 322 13.78 -0.62 -13.69
N LEU A 323 13.15 0.56 -13.81
CA LEU A 323 13.79 1.79 -14.26
C LEU A 323 14.93 2.19 -13.31
N GLU A 324 14.67 2.18 -12.00
CA GLU A 324 15.69 2.47 -10.99
C GLU A 324 16.87 1.51 -11.08
N LEU A 325 16.61 0.20 -11.16
CA LEU A 325 17.64 -0.82 -11.32
C LEU A 325 18.46 -0.66 -12.62
N ALA A 326 17.82 -0.20 -13.73
CA ALA A 326 18.52 0.04 -14.99
C ALA A 326 19.54 1.15 -14.87
N VAL A 327 19.19 2.19 -14.14
CA VAL A 327 20.04 3.37 -13.96
C VAL A 327 21.14 3.12 -12.91
N ASP A 328 20.83 2.42 -11.81
CA ASP A 328 21.85 1.99 -10.84
C ASP A 328 22.97 1.20 -11.51
N GLN A 329 22.60 0.24 -12.36
CA GLN A 329 23.56 -0.53 -13.10
C GLN A 329 24.40 0.32 -14.07
N ALA A 330 23.79 1.35 -14.68
CA ALA A 330 24.52 2.27 -15.56
C ALA A 330 25.54 3.12 -14.78
N LEU A 331 25.16 3.55 -13.57
CA LEU A 331 26.08 4.27 -12.67
C LEU A 331 27.26 3.43 -12.22
N ASP A 332 27.05 2.16 -11.95
CA ASP A 332 28.09 1.25 -11.48
C ASP A 332 29.18 0.99 -12.55
N VAL A 333 28.79 0.94 -13.83
CA VAL A 333 29.72 0.61 -14.93
C VAL A 333 30.38 1.84 -15.58
N THR A 334 29.89 3.06 -15.27
CA THR A 334 30.39 4.28 -15.89
C THR A 334 31.46 4.95 -15.03
N GLY A 335 32.58 5.34 -15.67
CA GLY A 335 33.66 6.08 -15.02
C GLY A 335 33.20 7.49 -14.55
N GLY A 336 33.77 7.98 -13.44
CA GLY A 336 33.49 9.31 -12.89
C GLY A 336 32.21 9.44 -12.02
N THR A 337 31.29 8.50 -12.11
CA THR A 337 30.02 8.54 -11.36
C THR A 337 30.22 8.48 -9.85
N LYS A 338 31.17 7.66 -9.34
CA LYS A 338 31.46 7.53 -7.91
C LYS A 338 31.95 8.84 -7.30
N ASP A 339 32.82 9.58 -8.01
CA ASP A 339 33.30 10.89 -7.58
C ASP A 339 32.18 11.94 -7.54
N PHE A 340 31.30 11.91 -8.52
CA PHE A 340 30.09 12.76 -8.54
C PHE A 340 29.17 12.43 -7.38
N GLN A 341 28.88 11.16 -7.15
CA GLN A 341 28.06 10.70 -6.01
C GLN A 341 28.67 11.10 -4.67
N ALA A 342 29.99 10.94 -4.49
CA ALA A 342 30.69 11.33 -3.26
C ALA A 342 30.58 12.85 -3.00
N PHE A 343 30.70 13.67 -4.04
CA PHE A 343 30.53 15.12 -3.89
C PHE A 343 29.10 15.49 -3.50
N MET A 344 28.11 14.96 -4.19
CA MET A 344 26.69 15.21 -3.88
C MET A 344 26.32 14.72 -2.47
N GLY A 345 26.86 13.57 -2.06
CA GLY A 345 26.70 13.03 -0.69
C GLY A 345 27.34 13.95 0.37
N SER A 346 28.49 14.55 0.04
CA SER A 346 29.17 15.52 0.91
C SER A 346 28.35 16.80 1.08
N LEU A 347 27.72 17.29 0.01
CA LEU A 347 26.80 18.45 0.06
C LEU A 347 25.58 18.15 0.93
N TYR A 348 24.95 17.00 0.71
CA TYR A 348 23.82 16.58 1.54
C TYR A 348 24.18 16.55 3.02
N SER A 349 25.29 15.90 3.38
CA SER A 349 25.75 15.78 4.77
C SER A 349 26.08 17.17 5.38
N LEU A 350 26.73 18.04 4.59
CA LEU A 350 27.11 19.38 5.02
C LEU A 350 25.90 20.23 5.47
N TYR A 351 24.81 20.15 4.71
CA TYR A 351 23.62 20.97 4.97
C TYR A 351 22.54 20.30 5.80
N SER A 352 22.46 18.97 5.78
CA SER A 352 21.49 18.23 6.60
C SER A 352 21.89 18.12 8.08
N GLN A 353 23.21 18.13 8.37
CA GLN A 353 23.73 17.94 9.72
C GLN A 353 24.11 19.25 10.42
N SER A 354 24.21 20.37 9.68
CA SER A 354 24.65 21.66 10.25
C SER A 354 23.66 22.78 10.01
N PRO A 355 22.85 23.17 11.01
CA PRO A 355 21.98 24.34 10.93
C PRO A 355 22.76 25.65 10.66
N LYS A 356 24.03 25.77 11.11
CA LYS A 356 24.91 26.92 10.82
C LYS A 356 25.14 27.02 9.32
N ASN A 357 25.61 25.94 8.69
CA ASN A 357 25.89 25.92 7.25
C ASN A 357 24.63 26.16 6.42
N MET A 358 23.49 25.63 6.85
CA MET A 358 22.22 25.84 6.15
C MET A 358 21.77 27.30 6.20
N ARG A 359 21.91 27.98 7.35
CA ARG A 359 21.60 29.40 7.48
C ARG A 359 22.50 30.23 6.60
N GLN A 360 23.83 30.03 6.63
CA GLN A 360 24.79 30.77 5.81
C GLN A 360 24.51 30.58 4.31
N LEU A 361 24.21 29.35 3.86
CA LEU A 361 23.78 29.14 2.47
C LEU A 361 22.49 29.90 2.14
N SER A 362 21.54 29.95 3.07
CA SER A 362 20.28 30.70 2.88
C SER A 362 20.54 32.22 2.78
N GLU A 363 21.48 32.74 3.56
CA GLU A 363 21.91 34.14 3.50
C GLU A 363 22.58 34.46 2.16
N CYS A 364 23.50 33.61 1.69
CA CYS A 364 24.14 33.77 0.37
C CYS A 364 23.07 33.71 -0.75
N ALA A 365 22.13 32.79 -0.69
CA ALA A 365 21.08 32.69 -1.70
C ALA A 365 20.14 33.92 -1.69
N HIS A 366 19.79 34.42 -0.51
CA HIS A 366 19.02 35.65 -0.36
C HIS A 366 19.75 36.88 -0.96
N ASN A 367 21.04 37.01 -0.68
CA ASN A 367 21.87 38.12 -1.19
C ASN A 367 21.99 38.11 -2.72
N LEU A 368 21.88 36.95 -3.34
CA LEU A 368 21.93 36.76 -4.79
C LEU A 368 20.53 36.66 -5.44
N ASP A 369 19.45 36.86 -4.69
CA ASP A 369 18.06 36.71 -5.13
C ASP A 369 17.79 35.32 -5.76
N ILE A 370 18.38 34.27 -5.17
CA ILE A 370 18.22 32.90 -5.61
C ILE A 370 17.23 32.20 -4.70
N ALA A 371 16.17 31.64 -5.29
CA ALA A 371 15.23 30.74 -4.58
C ALA A 371 15.92 29.41 -4.21
N LEU A 372 16.37 29.28 -2.96
CA LEU A 372 17.09 28.13 -2.48
C LEU A 372 16.19 26.90 -2.43
N ARG A 373 16.61 25.81 -3.08
CA ARG A 373 15.99 24.50 -2.96
C ARG A 373 16.80 23.58 -2.04
N ARG A 374 16.10 22.80 -1.22
CA ARG A 374 16.75 21.84 -0.31
C ARG A 374 17.51 20.78 -1.10
N ILE A 375 18.82 20.68 -0.82
CA ILE A 375 19.67 19.61 -1.39
C ILE A 375 19.35 18.31 -0.66
N GLY A 376 18.67 17.40 -1.35
CA GLY A 376 18.29 16.08 -0.84
C GLY A 376 19.44 15.07 -0.93
N LYS A 377 19.23 13.90 -0.31
CA LYS A 377 20.14 12.77 -0.47
C LYS A 377 20.01 12.22 -1.90
N VAL A 378 21.12 12.06 -2.60
CA VAL A 378 21.17 11.39 -3.91
C VAL A 378 21.37 9.88 -3.74
N PHE A 379 20.89 9.10 -4.70
CA PHE A 379 21.12 7.66 -4.78
C PHE A 379 20.70 6.89 -3.51
N SER A 380 19.59 7.29 -2.89
CA SER A 380 18.91 6.52 -1.84
C SER A 380 17.79 5.67 -2.48
N VAL A 381 17.19 4.77 -1.76
CA VAL A 381 16.01 4.01 -2.22
C VAL A 381 15.00 4.95 -2.91
N ARG A 382 14.53 4.61 -4.11
CA ARG A 382 13.68 5.47 -5.00
C ARG A 382 14.38 6.75 -5.45
N TRP A 383 15.55 6.60 -5.98
CA TRP A 383 16.52 7.68 -6.14
C TRP A 383 16.36 8.54 -7.41
N VAL A 384 15.69 8.11 -8.47
CA VAL A 384 15.55 8.92 -9.71
C VAL A 384 14.95 10.29 -9.38
N ALA A 385 13.79 10.35 -8.73
CA ALA A 385 13.16 11.62 -8.38
C ALA A 385 13.93 12.41 -7.31
N SER A 386 14.54 11.74 -6.32
CA SER A 386 15.32 12.39 -5.27
C SER A 386 16.63 12.93 -5.80
N SER A 387 17.31 12.20 -6.68
CA SER A 387 18.57 12.63 -7.32
C SER A 387 18.33 13.77 -8.29
N TRP A 388 17.26 13.72 -9.10
CA TRP A 388 16.87 14.84 -9.92
C TRP A 388 16.68 16.13 -9.11
N ARG A 389 15.95 16.06 -7.98
CA ARG A 389 15.75 17.21 -7.10
C ARG A 389 17.07 17.75 -6.54
N ALA A 390 17.97 16.87 -6.13
CA ALA A 390 19.27 17.27 -5.59
C ALA A 390 20.18 17.87 -6.66
N VAL A 391 20.25 17.26 -7.84
CA VAL A 391 21.04 17.78 -8.99
C VAL A 391 20.49 19.13 -9.45
N SER A 392 19.17 19.25 -9.60
CA SER A 392 18.49 20.50 -9.96
C SER A 392 18.72 21.59 -8.91
N ALA A 393 18.72 21.24 -7.60
CA ALA A 393 19.00 22.19 -6.53
C ALA A 393 20.43 22.72 -6.63
N VAL A 394 21.42 21.85 -6.88
CA VAL A 394 22.83 22.27 -7.06
C VAL A 394 22.99 23.14 -8.31
N TRP A 395 22.36 22.76 -9.43
CA TRP A 395 22.40 23.56 -10.67
C TRP A 395 21.82 24.97 -10.49
N GLN A 396 20.68 25.06 -9.79
CA GLN A 396 20.02 26.36 -9.56
C GLN A 396 20.75 27.23 -8.56
N SER A 397 21.23 26.63 -7.46
CA SER A 397 21.89 27.35 -6.35
C SER A 397 23.40 27.42 -6.52
N TYR A 398 23.91 27.15 -7.73
CA TYR A 398 25.36 27.11 -7.99
C TYR A 398 26.12 28.35 -7.50
N PRO A 399 25.70 29.64 -7.81
CA PRO A 399 26.38 30.82 -7.30
C PRO A 399 26.33 30.93 -5.77
N ALA A 400 25.20 30.62 -5.16
CA ALA A 400 25.06 30.68 -3.71
C ALA A 400 25.95 29.63 -3.00
N LEU A 401 26.11 28.44 -3.59
CA LEU A 401 27.06 27.45 -3.11
C LEU A 401 28.51 27.91 -3.23
N ALA A 402 28.86 28.51 -4.36
CA ALA A 402 30.18 29.05 -4.60
C ALA A 402 30.53 30.15 -3.59
N GLN A 403 29.60 31.11 -3.39
CA GLN A 403 29.77 32.20 -2.43
C GLN A 403 29.92 31.64 -1.00
N HIS A 404 29.01 30.74 -0.57
CA HIS A 404 29.10 30.14 0.77
C HIS A 404 30.42 29.39 0.99
N PHE A 405 30.87 28.61 -0.01
CA PHE A 405 32.15 27.88 0.15
C PHE A 405 33.34 28.81 0.21
N ARG A 406 33.33 29.92 -0.54
CA ARG A 406 34.37 30.97 -0.52
C ARG A 406 34.43 31.59 0.88
N GLU A 407 33.31 32.15 1.36
CA GLU A 407 33.20 32.77 2.67
C GLU A 407 33.58 31.79 3.80
N ALA A 408 33.06 30.57 3.77
CA ALA A 408 33.37 29.58 4.79
C ALA A 408 34.81 29.06 4.77
N SER A 409 35.51 29.13 3.62
CA SER A 409 36.94 28.80 3.50
C SER A 409 37.85 29.88 4.06
N GLU A 410 37.35 31.11 4.16
CA GLU A 410 38.06 32.30 4.66
C GLU A 410 37.65 32.67 6.10
N ASP A 411 36.61 32.07 6.64
CA ASP A 411 36.06 32.32 7.98
C ASP A 411 37.04 31.86 9.08
N ASP A 412 37.73 32.80 9.72
CA ASP A 412 38.69 32.52 10.79
C ASP A 412 38.05 31.98 12.07
N THR A 413 36.73 32.04 12.20
CA THR A 413 36.00 31.41 13.31
C THR A 413 35.88 29.91 13.17
N ARG A 414 36.20 29.36 11.98
CA ARG A 414 36.22 27.91 11.69
C ARG A 414 37.63 27.34 11.88
N ASP A 415 37.66 26.07 12.28
CA ASP A 415 38.94 25.37 12.36
C ASP A 415 39.60 25.19 10.97
N SER A 416 40.91 24.97 10.99
CA SER A 416 41.70 24.80 9.75
C SER A 416 41.24 23.62 8.87
N ARG A 417 40.75 22.55 9.48
CA ARG A 417 40.26 21.37 8.79
C ARG A 417 38.92 21.63 8.09
N GLU A 418 38.05 22.39 8.76
CA GLU A 418 36.76 22.77 8.21
C GLU A 418 36.95 23.74 7.03
N ARG A 419 37.83 24.77 7.18
CA ARG A 419 38.20 25.65 6.10
C ARG A 419 38.81 24.92 4.90
N ALA A 420 39.69 23.98 5.13
CA ALA A 420 40.29 23.15 4.08
C ALA A 420 39.21 22.31 3.34
N LYS A 421 38.21 21.80 4.05
CA LYS A 421 37.06 21.08 3.46
C LYS A 421 36.29 22.01 2.51
N PHE A 422 35.92 23.22 2.93
CA PHE A 422 35.23 24.19 2.08
C PHE A 422 36.06 24.61 0.84
N LYS A 423 37.36 24.82 1.03
CA LYS A 423 38.26 25.07 -0.10
C LYS A 423 38.31 23.94 -1.10
N GLY A 424 38.26 22.69 -0.63
CA GLY A 424 38.18 21.50 -1.48
C GLY A 424 36.84 21.42 -2.24
N LEU A 425 35.70 21.69 -1.55
CA LEU A 425 34.37 21.74 -2.18
C LEU A 425 34.29 22.85 -3.25
N LEU A 426 34.81 24.06 -2.95
CA LEU A 426 34.86 25.15 -3.90
C LEU A 426 35.69 24.83 -5.13
N SER A 427 36.88 24.25 -4.94
CA SER A 427 37.75 23.85 -6.04
C SER A 427 37.07 22.79 -6.95
N LYS A 428 36.30 21.89 -6.37
CA LYS A 428 35.55 20.87 -7.13
C LYS A 428 34.36 21.52 -7.84
N LEU A 429 33.64 22.44 -7.20
CA LEU A 429 32.52 23.16 -7.81
C LEU A 429 32.99 23.94 -9.04
N TYR A 430 34.11 24.67 -8.98
CA TYR A 430 34.68 25.44 -10.08
C TYR A 430 35.27 24.57 -11.21
N SER A 431 35.36 23.27 -11.05
CA SER A 431 35.87 22.38 -12.09
C SER A 431 34.89 22.26 -13.27
N ILE A 432 35.35 22.55 -14.49
CA ILE A 432 34.59 22.32 -15.73
C ILE A 432 34.12 20.89 -15.84
N ASN A 433 34.96 19.91 -15.46
CA ASN A 433 34.60 18.51 -15.50
C ASN A 433 33.42 18.18 -14.57
N PHE A 434 33.35 18.81 -13.41
CA PHE A 434 32.21 18.71 -12.51
C PHE A 434 30.96 19.35 -13.11
N LEU A 435 31.04 20.54 -13.67
CA LEU A 435 29.94 21.24 -14.32
C LEU A 435 29.36 20.42 -15.46
N LYS A 436 30.19 19.84 -16.33
CA LYS A 436 29.77 18.94 -17.42
C LYS A 436 29.09 17.68 -16.89
N SER A 437 29.63 17.10 -15.84
CA SER A 437 29.01 15.92 -15.19
C SER A 437 27.65 16.28 -14.55
N LEU A 438 27.55 17.45 -13.92
CA LEU A 438 26.31 17.96 -13.33
C LEU A 438 25.24 18.21 -14.40
N ALA A 439 25.64 18.79 -15.54
CA ALA A 439 24.79 19.05 -16.69
C ALA A 439 24.25 17.76 -17.32
N LEU A 440 25.13 16.78 -17.57
CA LEU A 440 24.75 15.48 -18.08
C LEU A 440 23.74 14.79 -17.15
N MET A 441 24.01 14.79 -15.85
CA MET A 441 23.10 14.20 -14.87
C MET A 441 21.77 14.96 -14.80
N ALA A 442 21.77 16.30 -14.93
CA ALA A 442 20.54 17.08 -14.95
C ALA A 442 19.66 16.74 -16.15
N ASP A 443 20.23 16.62 -17.34
CA ASP A 443 19.50 16.28 -18.57
C ASP A 443 18.95 14.84 -18.50
N VAL A 444 19.78 13.86 -18.20
CA VAL A 444 19.36 12.44 -18.14
C VAL A 444 18.32 12.21 -17.02
N LEU A 445 18.55 12.74 -15.83
CA LEU A 445 17.62 12.56 -14.71
C LEU A 445 16.28 13.28 -14.96
N THR A 446 16.26 14.36 -15.74
CA THR A 446 15.00 15.01 -16.14
C THR A 446 14.13 14.08 -16.97
N GLU A 447 14.71 13.41 -17.97
CA GLU A 447 13.97 12.46 -18.79
C GLU A 447 13.52 11.22 -17.97
N LEU A 448 14.40 10.68 -17.15
CA LEU A 448 14.08 9.54 -16.29
C LEU A 448 12.99 9.87 -15.26
N LYS A 449 13.03 11.07 -14.67
CA LYS A 449 11.99 11.57 -13.75
C LYS A 449 10.64 11.69 -14.47
N ASN A 450 10.61 12.27 -15.67
CA ASN A 450 9.40 12.40 -16.47
C ASN A 450 8.82 11.02 -16.82
N LEU A 451 9.67 10.08 -17.24
CA LEU A 451 9.24 8.70 -17.49
C LEU A 451 8.67 8.05 -16.23
N SER A 452 9.37 8.15 -15.09
CA SER A 452 8.92 7.60 -13.81
C SER A 452 7.55 8.14 -13.40
N GLU A 453 7.31 9.45 -13.55
CA GLU A 453 6.00 10.07 -13.24
C GLU A 453 4.87 9.53 -14.13
N ILE A 454 5.15 9.31 -15.42
CA ILE A 454 4.17 8.76 -16.34
C ILE A 454 3.87 7.29 -16.00
N LEU A 455 4.89 6.49 -15.67
CA LEU A 455 4.72 5.08 -15.28
C LEU A 455 3.98 4.93 -13.93
N GLN A 456 4.03 5.94 -13.06
CA GLN A 456 3.29 6.00 -11.80
C GLN A 456 1.85 6.50 -11.96
N ASN A 457 1.49 7.03 -13.11
CA ASN A 457 0.16 7.56 -13.34
C ASN A 457 -0.86 6.40 -13.38
N ARG A 458 -1.93 6.50 -12.60
CA ARG A 458 -2.99 5.48 -12.50
C ARG A 458 -3.67 5.16 -13.83
N LYS A 459 -3.67 6.10 -14.78
CA LYS A 459 -4.25 5.95 -16.12
C LYS A 459 -3.28 5.36 -17.17
N THR A 460 -2.07 5.01 -16.76
CA THR A 460 -1.11 4.37 -17.65
C THR A 460 -1.40 2.88 -17.73
N THR A 461 -1.77 2.42 -18.91
CA THR A 461 -1.97 1.00 -19.24
C THR A 461 -0.66 0.36 -19.68
N LEU A 462 -0.58 -0.98 -19.74
CA LEU A 462 0.63 -1.67 -20.19
C LEU A 462 1.05 -1.32 -21.61
N PRO A 463 0.16 -1.30 -22.62
CA PRO A 463 0.52 -0.87 -23.97
C PRO A 463 1.05 0.56 -24.01
N LYS A 464 0.35 1.49 -23.37
CA LYS A 464 0.79 2.89 -23.29
C LYS A 464 2.14 3.04 -22.60
N ALA A 465 2.40 2.27 -21.54
CA ALA A 465 3.71 2.24 -20.87
C ALA A 465 4.80 1.77 -21.83
N HIS A 466 4.54 0.74 -22.67
CA HIS A 466 5.47 0.24 -23.68
C HIS A 466 5.88 1.31 -24.69
N ASP A 467 4.91 2.02 -25.28
CA ASP A 467 5.14 3.06 -26.28
C ASP A 467 5.95 4.23 -25.69
N ILE A 468 5.59 4.63 -24.47
CA ILE A 468 6.29 5.69 -23.74
C ILE A 468 7.73 5.28 -23.42
N MET A 469 7.94 4.09 -22.87
CA MET A 469 9.29 3.57 -22.60
C MET A 469 10.14 3.53 -23.87
N THR A 470 9.58 3.08 -24.97
CA THR A 470 10.27 3.06 -26.28
C THR A 470 10.68 4.46 -26.72
N THR A 471 9.80 5.44 -26.53
CA THR A 471 10.07 6.84 -26.85
C THR A 471 11.18 7.42 -25.97
N TYR A 472 11.14 7.18 -24.65
CA TYR A 472 12.14 7.71 -23.74
C TYR A 472 13.52 7.04 -23.91
N VAL A 473 13.58 5.76 -24.24
CA VAL A 473 14.85 5.11 -24.60
C VAL A 473 15.50 5.80 -25.80
N LYS A 474 14.72 6.00 -26.89
CA LYS A 474 15.20 6.73 -28.07
C LYS A 474 15.63 8.17 -27.76
N ARG A 475 14.91 8.84 -26.85
CA ARG A 475 15.21 10.21 -26.42
C ARG A 475 16.52 10.27 -25.65
N ILE A 476 16.77 9.34 -24.73
CA ILE A 476 18.04 9.23 -24.01
C ILE A 476 19.18 8.95 -25.00
N GLU A 477 19.02 8.00 -25.93
CA GLU A 477 20.02 7.69 -26.94
C GLU A 477 20.37 8.90 -27.82
N SER A 478 19.37 9.76 -28.08
CA SER A 478 19.55 10.95 -28.90
C SER A 478 20.51 11.97 -28.29
N PHE A 479 20.73 11.97 -26.98
CA PHE A 479 21.67 12.88 -26.29
C PHE A 479 23.12 12.75 -26.77
N ASN A 480 23.49 11.60 -27.35
CA ASN A 480 24.80 11.44 -27.99
C ASN A 480 24.98 12.32 -29.23
N ARG A 481 23.89 12.70 -29.89
CA ARG A 481 23.91 13.53 -31.12
C ARG A 481 23.32 14.91 -30.87
N TYR A 482 22.34 15.02 -30.00
CA TYR A 482 21.60 16.23 -29.65
C TYR A 482 21.66 16.43 -28.13
N PRO A 483 22.71 17.13 -27.61
CA PRO A 483 22.84 17.35 -26.18
C PRO A 483 21.62 18.03 -25.57
N GLY A 484 21.31 17.73 -24.32
CA GLY A 484 20.26 18.42 -23.57
C GLY A 484 20.64 19.87 -23.24
N GLN A 485 19.67 20.65 -22.77
CA GLN A 485 19.87 22.08 -22.53
C GLN A 485 20.98 22.37 -21.51
N HIS A 486 21.04 21.58 -20.42
CA HIS A 486 22.10 21.78 -19.42
C HIS A 486 23.49 21.48 -19.97
N ALA A 487 23.61 20.48 -20.85
CA ALA A 487 24.88 20.16 -21.50
C ALA A 487 25.29 21.26 -22.47
N VAL A 488 24.34 21.91 -23.18
CA VAL A 488 24.59 23.06 -24.05
C VAL A 488 25.05 24.24 -23.18
N ASP A 489 24.37 24.57 -22.09
CA ASP A 489 24.72 25.63 -21.15
C ASP A 489 26.14 25.43 -20.57
N ALA A 490 26.46 24.16 -20.19
CA ALA A 490 27.80 23.85 -19.67
C ALA A 490 28.89 23.97 -20.74
N SER A 491 28.60 23.70 -22.01
CA SER A 491 29.55 23.89 -23.12
C SER A 491 29.81 25.40 -23.39
N GLN A 492 28.75 26.20 -23.37
CA GLN A 492 28.89 27.68 -23.48
C GLN A 492 29.67 28.25 -22.30
N ALA A 493 29.41 27.75 -21.08
CA ALA A 493 30.16 28.16 -19.88
C ALA A 493 31.65 27.80 -19.97
N GLU A 494 32.01 26.69 -20.63
CA GLU A 494 33.41 26.30 -20.86
C GLU A 494 34.11 27.27 -21.85
N GLU A 495 33.40 27.69 -22.90
CA GLU A 495 33.99 28.64 -23.89
C GLU A 495 34.36 29.98 -23.26
N VAL A 496 33.53 30.46 -22.33
CA VAL A 496 33.77 31.74 -21.64
C VAL A 496 34.49 31.58 -20.29
N MET A 497 34.71 30.34 -19.83
CA MET A 497 35.30 30.00 -18.52
C MET A 497 34.52 30.62 -17.34
N GLU A 498 33.20 30.76 -17.50
CA GLU A 498 32.32 31.34 -16.49
C GLU A 498 30.94 30.65 -16.51
N PHE A 499 30.39 30.37 -15.33
CA PHE A 499 29.04 29.84 -15.18
C PHE A 499 28.26 30.64 -14.12
N LYS A 500 27.18 31.28 -14.53
CA LYS A 500 26.31 32.09 -13.66
C LYS A 500 27.05 33.12 -12.81
N GLY A 501 28.03 33.79 -13.37
CA GLY A 501 28.85 34.80 -12.69
C GLY A 501 30.03 34.25 -11.88
N GLU A 502 30.24 32.94 -11.87
CA GLU A 502 31.36 32.29 -11.17
C GLU A 502 32.42 31.77 -12.14
N GLU A 503 33.69 32.11 -11.87
CA GLU A 503 34.84 31.72 -12.69
C GLU A 503 35.05 30.20 -12.67
N LEU A 504 35.20 29.60 -13.82
CA LEU A 504 35.49 28.16 -13.95
C LEU A 504 37.00 27.92 -14.11
N ARG A 505 37.42 26.69 -13.77
CA ARG A 505 38.83 26.27 -13.84
C ARG A 505 38.93 24.89 -14.45
N VAL A 506 39.98 24.71 -15.24
CA VAL A 506 40.38 23.36 -15.67
C VAL A 506 40.85 22.57 -14.45
N GLY A 507 40.04 21.67 -13.96
CA GLY A 507 40.30 20.88 -12.76
C GLY A 507 40.72 19.43 -13.08
N ARG A 508 41.33 18.76 -12.09
CA ARG A 508 41.68 17.34 -12.17
C ARG A 508 40.51 16.39 -11.77
N SER A 509 39.31 16.94 -11.55
CA SER A 509 38.15 16.13 -11.19
C SER A 509 37.83 15.12 -12.30
N PRO A 510 37.56 13.86 -11.98
CA PRO A 510 37.07 12.91 -12.97
C PRO A 510 35.79 13.45 -13.63
N ILE A 511 35.70 13.27 -14.94
CA ILE A 511 34.47 13.57 -15.69
C ILE A 511 33.68 12.29 -15.92
N ILE A 512 32.36 12.36 -15.89
CA ILE A 512 31.51 11.24 -16.33
C ILE A 512 31.59 11.13 -17.84
N ASP A 513 31.99 9.96 -18.34
CA ASP A 513 31.96 9.70 -19.78
C ASP A 513 30.50 9.70 -20.27
N SER A 514 30.11 10.79 -20.96
CA SER A 514 28.74 11.00 -21.40
C SER A 514 28.27 9.93 -22.37
N ALA A 515 29.11 9.54 -23.33
CA ALA A 515 28.75 8.54 -24.34
C ALA A 515 28.58 7.17 -23.71
N GLN A 516 29.47 6.79 -22.78
CA GLN A 516 29.37 5.55 -22.02
C GLN A 516 28.13 5.55 -21.14
N PHE A 517 27.87 6.63 -20.41
CA PHE A 517 26.72 6.72 -19.49
C PHE A 517 25.39 6.66 -20.22
N ILE A 518 25.22 7.47 -21.28
CA ILE A 518 23.98 7.50 -22.08
C ILE A 518 23.71 6.11 -22.68
N ARG A 519 24.75 5.46 -23.22
CA ARG A 519 24.64 4.11 -23.79
C ARG A 519 24.26 3.10 -22.71
N ALA A 520 24.95 3.10 -21.57
CA ALA A 520 24.67 2.21 -20.46
C ALA A 520 23.25 2.36 -19.92
N VAL A 521 22.75 3.58 -19.77
CA VAL A 521 21.36 3.84 -19.35
C VAL A 521 20.39 3.28 -20.38
N ALA A 522 20.56 3.59 -21.66
CA ALA A 522 19.65 3.16 -22.70
C ALA A 522 19.63 1.62 -22.86
N ASP A 523 20.80 0.97 -22.85
CA ASP A 523 20.91 -0.48 -23.00
C ASP A 523 20.33 -1.21 -21.78
N ASN A 524 20.59 -0.75 -20.56
CA ASN A 524 20.00 -1.32 -19.37
C ASN A 524 18.47 -1.09 -19.31
N MET A 525 17.98 0.05 -19.78
CA MET A 525 16.54 0.27 -19.94
C MET A 525 15.93 -0.73 -20.91
N LYS A 526 16.56 -0.96 -22.08
CA LYS A 526 16.09 -1.96 -23.06
C LYS A 526 16.10 -3.38 -22.48
N GLU A 527 17.13 -3.74 -21.74
CA GLU A 527 17.23 -5.06 -21.13
C GLU A 527 16.17 -5.29 -20.06
N ARG A 528 15.93 -4.28 -19.20
CA ARG A 528 15.09 -4.44 -18.02
C ARG A 528 13.62 -4.10 -18.24
N LEU A 529 13.28 -3.09 -19.03
CA LEU A 529 11.90 -2.61 -19.14
C LEU A 529 11.05 -3.48 -20.09
N PHE A 530 11.65 -4.12 -21.09
CA PHE A 530 10.93 -4.88 -22.10
C PHE A 530 10.92 -6.39 -21.85
N THR A 531 10.64 -6.78 -20.60
CA THR A 531 10.51 -8.18 -20.17
C THR A 531 9.35 -8.31 -19.16
N THR A 532 8.84 -9.51 -18.91
CA THR A 532 7.78 -9.72 -17.90
C THR A 532 8.30 -9.73 -16.49
N THR A 533 9.52 -10.24 -16.27
CA THR A 533 10.16 -10.33 -14.93
C THR A 533 11.66 -10.08 -15.05
N ALA A 534 12.27 -9.42 -14.07
CA ALA A 534 13.61 -8.85 -14.14
C ALA A 534 14.75 -9.69 -13.53
N ASN A 535 14.62 -10.99 -13.35
CA ASN A 535 15.74 -11.76 -12.82
C ASN A 535 16.69 -12.23 -13.93
N ARG A 536 17.99 -11.99 -13.77
CA ARG A 536 19.12 -12.52 -14.58
C ARG A 536 19.25 -14.05 -14.45
N ALA A 537 18.18 -14.79 -14.72
CA ALA A 537 18.29 -16.23 -14.86
C ALA A 537 18.82 -16.57 -16.25
N GLN A 538 19.49 -17.70 -16.36
CA GLN A 538 20.13 -18.28 -17.54
C GLN A 538 19.54 -17.82 -18.90
N ALA A 539 20.36 -17.54 -19.88
CA ALA A 539 20.00 -16.92 -21.18
C ALA A 539 18.75 -17.51 -21.87
N SER A 540 18.49 -18.80 -21.73
CA SER A 540 17.30 -19.49 -22.26
C SER A 540 15.99 -19.02 -21.58
N VAL A 541 16.01 -18.76 -20.28
CA VAL A 541 14.84 -18.29 -19.53
C VAL A 541 14.57 -16.80 -19.80
N ALA A 542 15.61 -16.01 -20.02
CA ALA A 542 15.47 -14.59 -20.38
C ALA A 542 14.84 -14.42 -21.79
N ALA A 543 15.20 -15.25 -22.76
CA ALA A 543 14.62 -15.24 -24.09
C ALA A 543 13.11 -15.54 -24.05
N ASN A 544 12.70 -16.59 -23.35
CA ASN A 544 11.27 -16.95 -23.23
C ASN A 544 10.44 -15.86 -22.55
N ARG A 545 11.02 -15.12 -21.61
CA ARG A 545 10.31 -14.01 -20.91
C ARG A 545 10.16 -12.78 -21.78
N LYS A 546 11.16 -12.46 -22.60
CA LYS A 546 11.08 -11.39 -23.58
C LYS A 546 10.03 -11.72 -24.65
N GLU A 547 9.96 -12.97 -25.07
CA GLU A 547 8.96 -13.44 -26.03
C GLU A 547 7.54 -13.37 -25.42
N ALA A 548 7.35 -13.83 -24.20
CA ALA A 548 6.07 -13.71 -23.47
C ALA A 548 5.64 -12.25 -23.29
N TYR A 549 6.58 -11.35 -22.95
CA TYR A 549 6.30 -9.92 -22.88
C TYR A 549 5.86 -9.36 -24.22
N ASN A 550 6.63 -9.60 -25.27
CA ASN A 550 6.32 -9.10 -26.61
C ASN A 550 4.99 -9.65 -27.11
N SER A 551 4.72 -10.94 -26.90
CA SER A 551 3.44 -11.57 -27.25
C SER A 551 2.27 -10.86 -26.55
N LEU A 552 2.34 -10.64 -25.25
CA LEU A 552 1.30 -9.96 -24.49
C LEU A 552 1.09 -8.52 -24.96
N ILE A 553 2.17 -7.77 -25.15
CA ILE A 553 2.08 -6.37 -25.63
C ILE A 553 1.52 -6.31 -27.05
N ASN A 554 1.95 -7.19 -27.95
CA ASN A 554 1.43 -7.23 -29.33
C ASN A 554 -0.08 -7.59 -29.35
N GLN A 555 -0.49 -8.55 -28.51
CA GLN A 555 -1.91 -8.87 -28.36
C GLN A 555 -2.73 -7.67 -27.84
N MET A 556 -2.18 -6.86 -26.94
CA MET A 556 -2.85 -5.66 -26.44
C MET A 556 -2.81 -4.50 -27.45
N ALA A 557 -1.77 -4.40 -28.27
CA ALA A 557 -1.57 -3.29 -29.21
C ALA A 557 -2.69 -3.21 -30.26
N VAL A 558 -3.32 -4.35 -30.59
CA VAL A 558 -4.44 -4.36 -31.58
C VAL A 558 -5.70 -3.67 -31.03
N LEU A 559 -5.78 -3.41 -29.73
CA LEU A 559 -6.90 -2.68 -29.13
C LEU A 559 -6.82 -1.17 -29.38
N ASN A 560 -5.65 -0.66 -29.77
CA ASN A 560 -5.47 0.74 -30.14
C ASN A 560 -5.79 0.95 -31.64
N PRO A 561 -6.79 1.79 -31.96
CA PRO A 561 -7.16 2.09 -33.35
C PRO A 561 -6.01 2.61 -34.21
N ASP A 562 -5.04 3.32 -33.64
CA ASP A 562 -3.88 3.87 -34.38
C ASP A 562 -2.97 2.78 -34.97
N ASN A 563 -3.08 1.55 -34.48
CA ASN A 563 -2.28 0.41 -34.94
C ASN A 563 -3.00 -0.45 -35.99
N TRP A 564 -4.24 -0.10 -36.38
CA TRP A 564 -5.02 -0.95 -37.25
C TRP A 564 -4.55 -0.92 -38.72
N ASP A 565 -4.42 -2.10 -39.29
CA ASP A 565 -4.32 -2.28 -40.74
C ASP A 565 -5.73 -2.28 -41.32
N HIS A 566 -6.10 -1.16 -41.91
CA HIS A 566 -7.43 -0.96 -42.51
C HIS A 566 -7.68 -1.80 -43.77
N ASP A 567 -6.61 -2.28 -44.43
CA ASP A 567 -6.70 -3.12 -45.62
C ASP A 567 -6.95 -4.59 -45.27
N ASN A 568 -6.72 -4.97 -43.96
CA ASN A 568 -6.95 -6.31 -43.49
C ASN A 568 -8.19 -6.40 -42.57
N PRO A 569 -9.35 -6.86 -43.08
CA PRO A 569 -10.57 -6.94 -42.25
C PRO A 569 -10.47 -7.89 -41.07
N ARG A 570 -9.50 -8.83 -41.08
CA ARG A 570 -9.25 -9.77 -39.98
C ARG A 570 -8.11 -9.34 -39.03
N PHE A 571 -7.61 -8.12 -39.22
CA PHE A 571 -6.57 -7.60 -38.34
C PHE A 571 -6.99 -7.68 -36.88
N GLY A 572 -6.12 -8.25 -36.03
CA GLY A 572 -6.30 -8.32 -34.60
C GLY A 572 -7.24 -9.43 -34.09
N ASP A 573 -7.89 -10.20 -34.95
CA ASP A 573 -8.85 -11.22 -34.57
C ASP A 573 -8.20 -12.34 -33.72
N ASN A 574 -6.98 -12.76 -34.09
CA ASN A 574 -6.24 -13.82 -33.38
C ASN A 574 -5.69 -13.29 -32.03
N GLU A 575 -5.21 -12.07 -32.02
CA GLU A 575 -4.69 -11.37 -30.84
C GLU A 575 -5.79 -11.17 -29.80
N VAL A 576 -6.98 -10.74 -30.22
CA VAL A 576 -8.14 -10.60 -29.33
C VAL A 576 -8.56 -11.94 -28.74
N ARG A 577 -8.57 -13.02 -29.54
CA ARG A 577 -8.86 -14.38 -29.02
C ARG A 577 -7.83 -14.80 -27.97
N ALA A 578 -6.55 -14.64 -28.27
CA ALA A 578 -5.46 -14.97 -27.35
C ALA A 578 -5.54 -14.16 -26.04
N LEU A 579 -5.86 -12.85 -26.13
CA LEU A 579 -6.12 -12.02 -24.95
C LEU A 579 -7.30 -12.53 -24.12
N CYS A 580 -8.39 -12.92 -24.78
CA CYS A 580 -9.56 -13.44 -24.09
C CYS A 580 -9.24 -14.72 -23.30
N ASP A 581 -8.40 -15.60 -23.84
CA ASP A 581 -7.94 -16.80 -23.15
C ASP A 581 -7.09 -16.44 -21.94
N VAL A 582 -6.10 -15.57 -22.11
CA VAL A 582 -5.20 -15.15 -21.02
C VAL A 582 -5.95 -14.39 -19.92
N LEU A 583 -6.94 -13.57 -20.27
CA LEU A 583 -7.67 -12.72 -19.32
C LEU A 583 -9.00 -13.34 -18.85
N HIS A 584 -9.30 -14.57 -19.27
CA HIS A 584 -10.54 -15.29 -18.95
C HIS A 584 -11.80 -14.47 -19.28
N VAL A 585 -11.82 -13.87 -20.50
CA VAL A 585 -12.96 -13.11 -21.04
C VAL A 585 -13.67 -13.92 -22.12
N ASN A 586 -14.98 -13.74 -22.27
CA ASN A 586 -15.75 -14.45 -23.29
C ASN A 586 -15.27 -14.05 -24.69
N GLN A 587 -14.68 -15.03 -25.44
CA GLN A 587 -14.12 -14.82 -26.77
C GLN A 587 -15.16 -14.36 -27.79
N GLN A 588 -16.36 -14.96 -27.78
CA GLN A 588 -17.39 -14.67 -28.78
C GLN A 588 -17.91 -13.24 -28.61
N GLU A 589 -18.21 -12.83 -27.38
CA GLU A 589 -18.63 -11.45 -27.09
C GLU A 589 -17.55 -10.43 -27.45
N ALA A 590 -16.31 -10.69 -27.02
CA ALA A 590 -15.19 -9.78 -27.28
C ALA A 590 -14.88 -9.65 -28.78
N HIS A 591 -14.91 -10.75 -29.53
CA HIS A 591 -14.67 -10.73 -30.97
C HIS A 591 -15.76 -9.97 -31.74
N LEU A 592 -17.04 -10.18 -31.38
CA LEU A 592 -18.14 -9.39 -31.94
C LEU A 592 -17.98 -7.91 -31.60
N GLY A 593 -17.67 -7.60 -30.35
CA GLY A 593 -17.40 -6.23 -29.91
C GLY A 593 -16.21 -5.61 -30.66
N PHE A 594 -15.13 -6.37 -30.91
CA PHE A 594 -13.97 -5.89 -31.63
C PHE A 594 -14.29 -5.61 -33.09
N THR A 595 -15.12 -6.44 -33.73
CA THR A 595 -15.62 -6.21 -35.09
C THR A 595 -16.46 -4.93 -35.18
N GLU A 596 -17.39 -4.72 -34.21
CA GLU A 596 -18.19 -3.49 -34.13
C GLU A 596 -17.29 -2.27 -33.86
N TYR A 597 -16.24 -2.40 -33.02
CA TYR A 597 -15.29 -1.35 -32.70
C TYR A 597 -14.46 -0.95 -33.93
N LYS A 598 -13.96 -1.92 -34.71
CA LYS A 598 -13.29 -1.67 -35.97
C LYS A 598 -14.21 -0.96 -36.98
N ALA A 599 -15.46 -1.43 -37.12
CA ALA A 599 -16.45 -0.83 -38.04
C ALA A 599 -16.75 0.65 -37.67
N SER A 600 -16.68 1.03 -36.40
CA SER A 600 -16.82 2.42 -35.96
C SER A 600 -15.57 3.28 -36.14
N GLY A 601 -14.47 2.72 -36.65
CA GLY A 601 -13.17 3.37 -36.74
C GLY A 601 -12.60 3.75 -35.39
N GLY A 602 -12.86 2.94 -34.34
CA GLY A 602 -12.37 3.19 -32.99
C GLY A 602 -13.10 4.29 -32.22
N ARG A 603 -14.19 4.86 -32.75
CA ARG A 603 -14.89 6.01 -32.15
C ARG A 603 -15.82 5.61 -31.01
N ASN A 604 -16.48 4.46 -31.13
CA ASN A 604 -17.45 3.99 -30.16
C ASN A 604 -17.03 2.63 -29.60
N ILE A 605 -16.85 2.54 -28.28
CA ILE A 605 -16.54 1.29 -27.60
C ILE A 605 -17.84 0.51 -27.36
N PRO A 606 -18.06 -0.64 -28.05
CA PRO A 606 -19.24 -1.46 -27.83
C PRO A 606 -19.25 -2.08 -26.43
N ASN A 607 -20.45 -2.28 -25.85
CA ASN A 607 -20.57 -2.90 -24.52
C ASN A 607 -19.92 -4.28 -24.45
N LYS A 608 -19.97 -5.06 -25.54
CA LYS A 608 -19.32 -6.39 -25.65
C LYS A 608 -17.79 -6.32 -25.54
N MET A 609 -17.18 -5.19 -25.92
CA MET A 609 -15.74 -4.96 -25.86
C MET A 609 -15.27 -4.45 -24.48
N LYS A 610 -16.15 -3.80 -23.71
CA LYS A 610 -15.80 -3.16 -22.43
C LYS A 610 -15.14 -4.13 -21.46
N LYS A 611 -15.65 -5.36 -21.33
CA LYS A 611 -15.09 -6.37 -20.41
C LYS A 611 -13.62 -6.70 -20.72
N LEU A 612 -13.27 -6.79 -22.01
CA LEU A 612 -11.90 -7.05 -22.43
C LEU A 612 -11.00 -5.84 -22.13
N LEU A 613 -11.45 -4.64 -22.49
CA LEU A 613 -10.69 -3.41 -22.24
C LEU A 613 -10.46 -3.21 -20.73
N MET A 614 -11.49 -3.41 -19.90
CA MET A 614 -11.37 -3.32 -18.45
C MET A 614 -10.44 -4.37 -17.87
N ALA A 615 -10.44 -5.60 -18.40
CA ALA A 615 -9.50 -6.63 -17.99
C ALA A 615 -8.05 -6.22 -18.30
N VAL A 616 -7.79 -5.66 -19.50
CA VAL A 616 -6.48 -5.11 -19.86
C VAL A 616 -6.08 -3.96 -18.93
N ASP A 617 -7.00 -3.03 -18.66
CA ASP A 617 -6.74 -1.87 -17.82
C ASP A 617 -6.59 -2.24 -16.32
N THR A 618 -7.09 -3.42 -15.93
CA THR A 618 -6.90 -3.97 -14.57
C THR A 618 -5.46 -4.41 -14.33
N LEU A 619 -4.73 -4.79 -15.37
CA LEU A 619 -3.29 -5.05 -15.24
C LEU A 619 -2.54 -3.77 -14.87
N SER A 620 -1.67 -3.85 -13.88
CA SER A 620 -0.94 -2.69 -13.39
C SER A 620 0.50 -2.68 -13.88
N PRO A 621 0.97 -1.61 -14.55
CA PRO A 621 2.36 -1.49 -14.95
C PRO A 621 3.31 -1.24 -13.77
N SER A 622 2.78 -0.75 -12.64
CA SER A 622 3.59 -0.47 -11.45
C SER A 622 2.83 -0.75 -10.16
N ASN A 623 3.58 -0.93 -9.05
CA ASN A 623 3.03 -1.00 -7.70
C ASN A 623 3.03 0.38 -6.99
N ALA A 624 3.03 1.47 -7.74
CA ALA A 624 3.06 2.83 -7.22
C ALA A 624 1.90 3.15 -6.24
N ASP A 625 0.78 2.43 -6.34
CA ASP A 625 -0.31 2.55 -5.36
C ASP A 625 0.08 2.00 -3.99
N CYS A 626 0.85 0.91 -3.91
CA CYS A 626 1.44 0.43 -2.66
C CYS A 626 2.39 1.47 -2.08
N GLU A 627 3.23 2.11 -2.93
CA GLU A 627 4.14 3.18 -2.52
C GLU A 627 3.41 4.40 -1.96
N ARG A 628 2.30 4.81 -2.59
CA ARG A 628 1.41 5.84 -2.06
C ARG A 628 0.75 5.42 -0.75
N GLY A 629 0.40 4.13 -0.64
CA GLY A 629 -0.10 3.52 0.59
C GLY A 629 0.90 3.63 1.73
N PHE A 630 2.18 3.30 1.50
CA PHE A 630 3.24 3.48 2.49
C PHE A 630 3.45 4.94 2.87
N SER A 631 3.42 5.87 1.91
CA SER A 631 3.49 7.30 2.20
C SER A 631 2.35 7.76 3.10
N THR A 632 1.14 7.27 2.87
CA THR A 632 -0.02 7.54 3.74
C THR A 632 0.14 6.87 5.10
N MET A 633 0.61 5.63 5.14
CA MET A 633 0.90 4.89 6.37
C MET A 633 1.92 5.61 7.25
N ASN A 634 2.99 6.18 6.67
CA ASN A 634 3.98 6.96 7.40
C ASN A 634 3.39 8.23 8.03
N ASN A 635 2.33 8.81 7.46
CA ASN A 635 1.57 9.89 8.07
C ASN A 635 0.61 9.40 9.16
N ILE A 636 0.17 8.15 9.10
CA ILE A 636 -0.70 7.51 10.09
C ILE A 636 0.13 7.01 11.28
N ILE A 637 1.21 6.27 11.01
CA ILE A 637 2.12 5.71 12.01
C ILE A 637 3.31 6.66 12.16
N THR A 638 3.29 7.46 13.22
CA THR A 638 4.38 8.39 13.57
C THR A 638 5.04 7.96 14.87
N GLU A 639 6.18 8.53 15.22
CA GLU A 639 6.87 8.28 16.50
C GLU A 639 5.93 8.48 17.71
N TYR A 640 5.01 9.44 17.62
CA TYR A 640 3.99 9.71 18.66
C TYR A 640 2.81 8.73 18.65
N ARG A 641 2.70 7.90 17.62
CA ARG A 641 1.63 6.90 17.42
C ARG A 641 2.14 5.46 17.36
N SER A 642 3.25 5.17 18.02
CA SER A 642 3.92 3.87 18.03
C SER A 642 3.07 2.70 18.57
N LYS A 643 2.00 3.00 19.33
CA LYS A 643 1.05 2.01 19.87
C LYS A 643 -0.16 1.73 18.96
N LEU A 644 -0.20 2.30 17.77
CA LEU A 644 -1.29 2.05 16.81
C LEU A 644 -1.19 0.62 16.27
N THR A 645 -2.25 -0.17 16.45
CA THR A 645 -2.28 -1.54 15.91
C THR A 645 -2.38 -1.52 14.39
N THR A 646 -1.84 -2.54 13.74
CA THR A 646 -1.89 -2.70 12.27
C THR A 646 -3.32 -2.69 11.74
N LYS A 647 -4.25 -3.32 12.45
CA LYS A 647 -5.69 -3.28 12.13
C LYS A 647 -6.24 -1.85 12.09
N ASN A 648 -5.90 -1.03 13.07
CA ASN A 648 -6.35 0.36 13.12
C ASN A 648 -5.69 1.20 12.03
N ALA A 649 -4.40 0.96 11.75
CA ALA A 649 -3.69 1.59 10.65
C ALA A 649 -4.33 1.23 9.28
N ALA A 650 -4.71 -0.03 9.08
CA ALA A 650 -5.41 -0.49 7.88
C ALA A 650 -6.77 0.20 7.69
N ASN A 651 -7.55 0.36 8.76
CA ASN A 651 -8.83 1.05 8.71
C ASN A 651 -8.67 2.55 8.37
N LEU A 652 -7.69 3.22 8.97
CA LEU A 652 -7.37 4.62 8.67
C LEU A 652 -6.88 4.76 7.22
N LEU A 653 -5.98 3.89 6.77
CA LEU A 653 -5.49 3.86 5.40
C LEU A 653 -6.64 3.69 4.40
N PHE A 654 -7.57 2.76 4.67
CA PHE A 654 -8.71 2.52 3.80
C PHE A 654 -9.61 3.76 3.71
N ILE A 655 -10.07 4.31 4.85
CA ILE A 655 -10.96 5.47 4.86
C ILE A 655 -10.28 6.71 4.26
N SER A 656 -9.02 6.98 4.59
CA SER A 656 -8.31 8.14 4.04
C SER A 656 -8.12 8.04 2.52
N SER A 657 -7.90 6.83 1.99
CA SER A 657 -7.70 6.59 0.55
C SER A 657 -9.00 6.51 -0.24
N VAL A 658 -9.98 5.74 0.23
CA VAL A 658 -11.20 5.37 -0.51
C VAL A 658 -12.41 6.22 -0.12
N GLY A 659 -12.51 6.59 1.15
CA GLY A 659 -13.67 7.32 1.65
C GLY A 659 -13.88 8.68 0.96
N PRO A 660 -15.11 9.10 0.71
CA PRO A 660 -15.39 10.40 0.10
C PRO A 660 -14.96 11.57 1.00
N PRO A 661 -14.86 12.80 0.48
CA PRO A 661 -14.67 13.98 1.31
C PRO A 661 -15.75 14.10 2.39
N CYS A 662 -15.40 14.62 3.58
CA CYS A 662 -16.35 14.71 4.71
C CYS A 662 -17.67 15.37 4.37
N ARG A 663 -17.68 16.38 3.49
CA ARG A 663 -18.91 17.10 3.08
C ARG A 663 -19.83 16.27 2.17
N GLN A 664 -19.30 15.19 1.57
CA GLN A 664 -20.04 14.31 0.64
C GLN A 664 -20.36 12.96 1.27
N TRP A 665 -19.83 12.68 2.46
CA TRP A 665 -20.06 11.43 3.15
C TRP A 665 -21.39 11.47 3.93
N ASP A 666 -22.24 10.47 3.68
CA ASP A 666 -23.48 10.28 4.43
C ASP A 666 -23.24 9.24 5.56
N PRO A 667 -23.35 9.61 6.84
CA PRO A 667 -23.22 8.71 7.98
C PRO A 667 -24.42 7.78 8.19
N LEU A 668 -25.61 8.11 7.66
CA LEU A 668 -26.86 7.44 8.01
C LEU A 668 -26.88 5.94 7.70
N PRO A 669 -26.40 5.44 6.55
CA PRO A 669 -26.34 3.99 6.28
C PRO A 669 -25.49 3.25 7.31
N TYR A 670 -24.39 3.86 7.74
CA TYR A 670 -23.46 3.27 8.72
C TYR A 670 -24.05 3.29 10.13
N VAL A 671 -24.76 4.33 10.50
CA VAL A 671 -25.53 4.40 11.75
C VAL A 671 -26.61 3.33 11.78
N LYS A 672 -27.36 3.16 10.70
CA LYS A 672 -28.38 2.10 10.59
C LYS A 672 -27.78 0.71 10.82
N THR A 673 -26.68 0.39 10.13
CA THR A 673 -26.02 -0.91 10.28
C THR A 673 -25.34 -1.08 11.65
N TRP A 674 -24.92 0.02 12.29
CA TRP A 674 -24.39 0.01 13.65
C TRP A 674 -25.49 -0.32 14.68
N LEU A 675 -26.60 0.38 14.63
CA LEU A 675 -27.73 0.16 15.53
C LEU A 675 -28.38 -1.21 15.30
N GLY A 676 -28.48 -1.64 14.04
CA GLY A 676 -28.97 -2.96 13.67
C GLY A 676 -28.16 -4.13 14.24
N LYS A 677 -26.90 -3.90 14.64
CA LYS A 677 -26.06 -4.88 15.36
C LYS A 677 -26.21 -4.80 16.88
N GLY A 678 -27.27 -4.17 17.39
CA GLY A 678 -27.50 -4.01 18.83
C GLY A 678 -26.56 -3.04 19.54
N ARG A 679 -25.79 -2.23 18.77
CA ARG A 679 -24.89 -1.25 19.36
C ARG A 679 -25.64 0.00 19.82
N ARG A 680 -25.04 0.73 20.75
CA ARG A 680 -25.66 1.90 21.41
C ARG A 680 -25.80 3.08 20.47
N ALA A 681 -26.88 3.86 20.67
CA ALA A 681 -27.04 5.19 20.08
C ALA A 681 -26.43 6.26 20.98
N ALA A 682 -26.19 7.47 20.46
CA ALA A 682 -25.62 8.59 21.21
C ALA A 682 -26.45 9.03 22.43
N HIS A 683 -27.78 8.83 22.39
CA HIS A 683 -28.69 9.09 23.50
C HIS A 683 -29.00 7.89 24.40
N SER A 684 -28.26 6.80 24.31
CA SER A 684 -28.51 5.61 25.12
C SER A 684 -28.41 5.93 26.61
N THR A 685 -29.43 5.54 27.37
CA THR A 685 -29.48 5.68 28.84
C THR A 685 -28.92 4.49 29.60
N SER A 686 -28.64 3.38 28.91
CA SER A 686 -28.11 2.15 29.51
C SER A 686 -26.64 2.22 29.89
N CYS A 687 -25.97 3.37 29.68
CA CYS A 687 -24.57 3.57 29.97
C CYS A 687 -24.34 4.88 30.74
N MET A 688 -23.28 4.90 31.56
CA MET A 688 -22.83 6.13 32.20
C MET A 688 -22.30 7.10 31.14
N ALA A 689 -22.76 8.36 31.20
CA ALA A 689 -22.19 9.43 30.40
C ALA A 689 -20.71 9.67 30.81
N ARG A 690 -19.93 10.22 29.89
CA ARG A 690 -18.55 10.65 30.18
C ARG A 690 -18.58 11.64 31.35
N ARG A 691 -17.77 11.37 32.37
CA ARG A 691 -17.54 12.34 33.45
C ARG A 691 -16.41 13.26 33.01
N TYR A 692 -16.69 14.54 32.98
CA TYR A 692 -15.64 15.56 32.81
C TYR A 692 -14.92 15.70 34.15
N THR A 693 -13.62 15.47 34.14
CA THR A 693 -12.73 15.81 35.24
C THR A 693 -12.10 17.14 34.91
N GLU A 694 -12.08 18.07 35.89
CA GLU A 694 -11.28 19.29 35.74
C GLU A 694 -9.82 18.90 35.51
N GLU A 695 -9.25 19.37 34.40
CA GLU A 695 -7.83 19.19 34.13
C GLU A 695 -7.02 20.12 35.03
N GLU A 696 -6.47 19.58 36.10
CA GLU A 696 -5.47 20.27 36.88
C GLU A 696 -4.12 20.16 36.18
N SER A 697 -3.66 21.24 35.57
CA SER A 697 -2.34 21.36 34.99
C SER A 697 -1.47 22.30 35.84
N TYR A 698 -0.14 22.20 35.71
CA TYR A 698 0.81 23.14 36.31
C TYR A 698 0.46 24.61 36.02
N PHE A 699 -0.13 24.87 34.88
CA PHE A 699 -0.51 26.22 34.40
C PHE A 699 -1.94 26.62 34.82
N SER A 700 -2.71 25.75 35.52
CA SER A 700 -4.09 26.05 35.97
C SER A 700 -4.24 27.39 36.67
N PRO A 701 -3.31 27.83 37.56
CA PRO A 701 -3.41 29.13 38.19
C PRO A 701 -3.37 30.31 37.17
N LEU A 702 -2.64 30.15 36.04
CA LEU A 702 -2.53 31.20 35.05
C LEU A 702 -3.76 31.32 34.16
N TRP A 703 -4.21 30.20 33.59
CA TRP A 703 -5.35 30.28 32.67
C TRP A 703 -6.69 30.48 33.39
N LYS A 704 -6.82 30.05 34.68
CA LYS A 704 -7.99 30.40 35.51
C LYS A 704 -8.12 31.92 35.73
N MET A 705 -7.03 32.67 35.72
CA MET A 705 -7.06 34.14 35.74
C MET A 705 -7.55 34.79 34.45
N LEU A 706 -7.47 34.09 33.33
CA LEU A 706 -7.91 34.58 32.01
C LEU A 706 -9.39 34.28 31.73
N THR A 707 -10.03 33.48 32.56
CA THR A 707 -11.43 33.04 32.40
C THR A 707 -12.40 33.81 33.32
N CYS A 708 -11.91 34.80 34.08
CA CYS A 708 -12.74 35.67 34.95
C CYS A 708 -13.25 36.88 34.22
#